data_91d0929943c34ab6137f74c2671131d2
#
_entry.id   91d0929943c34ab6137f74c2671131d2
#
_cell.length_a   1.000
_cell.length_b   1.000
_cell.length_c   1.000
_cell.angle_alpha   90.00
_cell.angle_beta   90.00
_cell.angle_gamma   90.00
#
_symmetry.space_group_name_H-M   'P 1'
#
loop_
_entity.id
_entity.type
_entity.pdbx_description
1 polymer ?
#
loop_
_entity_poly.entity_id
_entity_poly.type
_entity_poly.pdbx_seq_one_letter_code
_entity_poly.pdbx_strand_id
1 'polypeptide(L)'
;MSESALRGAVDWLLERQDAAGWWTAEMETNVTMTAEHLLLLRFLDLDHTEIAEGAKEHILGKQRADGSWPLYHEGPGDLSTTIEAYVALRLLGFDASAAPLARARHFVLDQGGLAEARVFTKLWLALFGQYPWDGVPSMPPELIHLPSSVPLNLYDFACWARGTIAPLLIVLSRKPVRPLGFGVQELVAPGSEARLHRVPGSGVFWWLDRLQKVYERLPRQPGRDRARRNLTAWITDHQEADGSWGGIQPPWVYSLIALHLEGMDADHPVMRKGLRGLRERFAVSDSHGWRLQACMSPVWDTAWAVLALRACGLPRSHPAVRSAIEWIIGEQIATGGDWQVKVPLRECGGWAFEFDNDAYPDVDDTAIVVLALLEGGEGRRARAAAEKGARWVEAMRSRNGAWGSFDKDNTRRLVYRIPFADFGAMLDPPSEDVTAHVLEMLAGLGRGTGDPLVRGGLRYLAHEQRAAGSWYGRWGVNHVYGTWCVLSALSPLGCERSARAHRAVDWLLRVQNRDGGWGESCHSYEDESFAGVGVSTASQTAWAVMSLQRTGHGAHPACRRGLDFLRERQQGGTWPEPEYTGTGFPGDFYLNYGMYRHLFPTMALGMAGGLEQLAGTRGDLVGRRSALVGTRVSAKARVPAASGASMTDTPVTAGRAVTGPPSESPAPDRERED
;
A
#
# COMPACT_ATOMS: atom_id res chain seq x y z
N MET A 1 -29.71 -20.20 -11.00
CA MET A 1 -28.76 -19.07 -11.24
C MET A 1 -28.01 -18.66 -9.98
N SER A 2 -28.65 -18.48 -8.83
CA SER A 2 -27.99 -18.07 -7.57
C SER A 2 -26.88 -19.02 -7.10
N GLU A 3 -27.12 -20.32 -7.14
CA GLU A 3 -26.17 -21.38 -6.73
C GLU A 3 -24.96 -21.49 -7.65
N SER A 4 -25.17 -21.31 -8.96
CA SER A 4 -24.12 -21.36 -9.97
C SER A 4 -23.09 -20.23 -9.81
N ALA A 5 -23.55 -19.00 -9.51
CA ALA A 5 -22.67 -17.86 -9.33
C ALA A 5 -21.80 -17.99 -8.06
N LEU A 6 -22.40 -18.40 -6.94
CA LEU A 6 -21.64 -18.64 -5.71
C LEU A 6 -20.60 -19.74 -5.87
N ARG A 7 -20.98 -20.86 -6.52
CA ARG A 7 -20.06 -21.97 -6.78
C ARG A 7 -18.92 -21.53 -7.67
N GLY A 8 -19.20 -20.84 -8.80
CA GLY A 8 -18.17 -20.34 -9.69
C GLY A 8 -17.18 -19.41 -9.00
N ALA A 9 -17.63 -18.53 -8.09
CA ALA A 9 -16.78 -17.65 -7.31
C ALA A 9 -15.88 -18.40 -6.32
N VAL A 10 -16.42 -19.39 -5.62
CA VAL A 10 -15.66 -20.24 -4.71
C VAL A 10 -14.62 -21.07 -5.47
N ASP A 11 -15.02 -21.72 -6.58
CA ASP A 11 -14.11 -22.51 -7.41
C ASP A 11 -12.95 -21.64 -7.93
N TRP A 12 -13.26 -20.40 -8.37
CA TRP A 12 -12.25 -19.44 -8.82
C TRP A 12 -11.19 -19.13 -7.74
N LEU A 13 -11.61 -18.91 -6.50
CA LEU A 13 -10.69 -18.68 -5.38
C LEU A 13 -9.86 -19.93 -5.07
N LEU A 14 -10.50 -21.11 -5.02
CA LEU A 14 -9.80 -22.36 -4.71
C LEU A 14 -8.75 -22.75 -5.76
N GLU A 15 -9.00 -22.45 -7.04
CA GLU A 15 -8.07 -22.70 -8.13
C GLU A 15 -6.83 -21.80 -8.11
N ARG A 16 -6.93 -20.63 -7.47
CA ARG A 16 -5.88 -19.59 -7.45
C ARG A 16 -5.12 -19.49 -6.15
N GLN A 17 -5.41 -20.35 -5.19
CA GLN A 17 -4.59 -20.44 -3.99
C GLN A 17 -3.18 -20.91 -4.35
N ASP A 18 -2.16 -20.18 -3.93
CA ASP A 18 -0.77 -20.63 -4.03
C ASP A 18 -0.56 -21.93 -3.25
N ALA A 19 0.42 -22.73 -3.67
CA ALA A 19 0.75 -23.98 -3.01
C ALA A 19 1.18 -23.80 -1.54
N ALA A 20 1.71 -22.64 -1.17
CA ALA A 20 2.05 -22.27 0.20
C ALA A 20 0.82 -21.86 1.03
N GLY A 21 -0.33 -21.63 0.41
CA GLY A 21 -1.60 -21.37 1.10
C GLY A 21 -2.14 -19.94 1.01
N TRP A 22 -1.42 -19.01 0.43
CA TRP A 22 -1.82 -17.59 0.31
C TRP A 22 -2.53 -17.28 -1.00
N TRP A 23 -3.14 -16.09 -1.06
CA TRP A 23 -3.66 -15.44 -2.28
C TRP A 23 -3.05 -14.06 -2.42
N THR A 24 -2.85 -13.64 -3.63
CA THR A 24 -2.59 -12.25 -4.00
C THR A 24 -2.98 -12.01 -5.46
N ALA A 25 -3.21 -10.76 -5.82
CA ALA A 25 -3.37 -10.33 -7.20
C ALA A 25 -2.62 -9.02 -7.41
N GLU A 26 -2.55 -8.58 -8.66
CA GLU A 26 -1.92 -7.32 -9.01
C GLU A 26 -2.62 -6.15 -8.31
N MET A 27 -1.82 -5.22 -7.83
CA MET A 27 -2.24 -3.90 -7.37
C MET A 27 -1.85 -2.85 -8.43
N GLU A 28 -2.65 -2.78 -9.49
CA GLU A 28 -2.42 -1.86 -10.60
C GLU A 28 -2.58 -0.40 -10.14
N THR A 29 -1.71 0.46 -10.65
CA THR A 29 -1.75 1.90 -10.41
C THR A 29 -1.47 2.68 -11.69
N ASN A 30 -1.24 4.00 -11.57
CA ASN A 30 -0.91 4.83 -12.72
C ASN A 30 0.51 4.55 -13.26
N VAL A 31 0.84 5.11 -14.40
CA VAL A 31 2.09 4.83 -15.16
C VAL A 31 3.36 5.35 -14.50
N THR A 32 3.28 6.15 -13.43
CA THR A 32 4.47 6.73 -12.80
C THR A 32 5.40 5.66 -12.24
N MET A 33 4.86 4.54 -11.70
CA MET A 33 5.68 3.44 -11.19
C MET A 33 6.61 2.88 -12.27
N THR A 34 6.07 2.66 -13.47
CA THR A 34 6.84 2.17 -14.62
C THR A 34 7.81 3.23 -15.14
N ALA A 35 7.37 4.49 -15.23
CA ALA A 35 8.20 5.60 -15.68
C ALA A 35 9.40 5.83 -14.73
N GLU A 36 9.16 5.90 -13.44
CA GLU A 36 10.20 6.09 -12.42
C GLU A 36 11.16 4.90 -12.35
N HIS A 37 10.70 3.68 -12.60
CA HIS A 37 11.59 2.52 -12.68
C HIS A 37 12.57 2.63 -13.85
N LEU A 38 12.10 3.04 -15.04
CA LEU A 38 12.99 3.31 -16.19
C LEU A 38 14.00 4.41 -15.86
N LEU A 39 13.57 5.47 -15.17
CA LEU A 39 14.44 6.54 -14.70
C LEU A 39 15.45 6.04 -13.67
N LEU A 40 15.06 5.16 -12.74
CA LEU A 40 15.96 4.53 -11.77
C LEU A 40 17.06 3.74 -12.49
N LEU A 41 16.69 2.85 -13.43
CA LEU A 41 17.66 2.07 -14.21
C LEU A 41 18.63 2.99 -14.94
N ARG A 42 18.13 4.05 -15.59
CA ARG A 42 18.97 5.06 -16.25
C ARG A 42 19.87 5.81 -15.26
N PHE A 43 19.39 6.14 -14.06
CA PHE A 43 20.20 6.81 -13.04
C PHE A 43 21.34 5.93 -12.53
N LEU A 44 21.09 4.64 -12.38
CA LEU A 44 22.07 3.65 -11.94
C LEU A 44 22.97 3.11 -13.08
N ASP A 45 22.75 3.59 -14.30
CA ASP A 45 23.44 3.14 -15.52
C ASP A 45 23.26 1.63 -15.80
N LEU A 46 22.03 1.14 -15.55
CA LEU A 46 21.63 -0.23 -15.77
C LEU A 46 20.85 -0.37 -17.08
N ASP A 47 20.98 -1.54 -17.71
CA ASP A 47 20.27 -1.86 -18.95
C ASP A 47 18.75 -2.03 -18.69
N HIS A 48 17.94 -1.45 -19.55
CA HIS A 48 16.48 -1.54 -19.55
C HIS A 48 15.90 -2.11 -20.85
N THR A 49 16.75 -2.63 -21.72
CA THR A 49 16.36 -3.10 -23.07
C THR A 49 15.32 -4.23 -22.99
N GLU A 50 15.47 -5.15 -22.01
CA GLU A 50 14.55 -6.29 -21.82
C GLU A 50 13.11 -5.85 -21.58
N ILE A 51 12.88 -4.75 -20.87
CA ILE A 51 11.55 -4.27 -20.47
C ILE A 51 11.03 -3.14 -21.38
N ALA A 52 11.87 -2.58 -22.24
CA ALA A 52 11.60 -1.34 -22.98
C ALA A 52 10.32 -1.39 -23.81
N GLU A 53 10.13 -2.45 -24.60
CA GLU A 53 8.94 -2.56 -25.48
C GLU A 53 7.66 -2.75 -24.67
N GLY A 54 7.67 -3.63 -23.64
CA GLY A 54 6.50 -3.82 -22.78
C GLY A 54 6.16 -2.58 -21.96
N ALA A 55 7.15 -1.85 -21.44
CA ALA A 55 6.94 -0.58 -20.73
C ALA A 55 6.36 0.50 -21.65
N LYS A 56 6.85 0.57 -22.89
CA LYS A 56 6.32 1.46 -23.93
C LYS A 56 4.85 1.15 -24.22
N GLU A 57 4.52 -0.12 -24.43
CA GLU A 57 3.15 -0.58 -24.67
C GLU A 57 2.22 -0.19 -23.52
N HIS A 58 2.62 -0.47 -22.29
CA HIS A 58 1.85 -0.11 -21.10
C HIS A 58 1.63 1.41 -20.99
N ILE A 59 2.70 2.22 -21.09
CA ILE A 59 2.57 3.68 -20.95
C ILE A 59 1.67 4.24 -22.04
N LEU A 60 1.88 3.88 -23.31
CA LEU A 60 1.06 4.36 -24.43
C LEU A 60 -0.40 3.89 -24.34
N GLY A 61 -0.63 2.66 -23.86
CA GLY A 61 -1.97 2.09 -23.70
C GLY A 61 -2.85 2.83 -22.68
N LYS A 62 -2.23 3.59 -21.75
CA LYS A 62 -2.94 4.40 -20.75
C LYS A 62 -3.08 5.88 -21.14
N GLN A 63 -2.58 6.29 -22.32
CA GLN A 63 -2.69 7.69 -22.76
C GLN A 63 -4.12 8.05 -23.13
N ARG A 64 -4.62 9.15 -22.60
CA ARG A 64 -5.93 9.71 -22.91
C ARG A 64 -5.96 10.38 -24.28
N ALA A 65 -7.16 10.64 -24.78
CA ALA A 65 -7.34 11.32 -26.08
C ALA A 65 -6.76 12.74 -26.09
N ASP A 66 -6.79 13.45 -24.93
CA ASP A 66 -6.19 14.77 -24.74
C ASP A 66 -4.66 14.76 -24.64
N GLY A 67 -4.06 13.57 -24.66
CA GLY A 67 -2.62 13.36 -24.59
C GLY A 67 -2.05 13.22 -23.17
N SER A 68 -2.87 13.36 -22.14
CA SER A 68 -2.48 13.21 -20.74
C SER A 68 -2.51 11.75 -20.26
N TRP A 69 -2.01 11.52 -19.04
CA TRP A 69 -2.18 10.29 -18.27
C TRP A 69 -2.88 10.59 -16.95
N PRO A 70 -3.88 9.78 -16.56
CA PRO A 70 -4.65 9.98 -15.35
C PRO A 70 -4.02 9.26 -14.15
N LEU A 71 -4.47 9.61 -12.92
CA LEU A 71 -4.11 8.91 -11.69
C LEU A 71 -4.90 7.60 -11.48
N TYR A 72 -6.08 7.47 -12.10
CA TYR A 72 -6.96 6.30 -12.01
C TYR A 72 -7.78 6.12 -13.29
N HIS A 73 -8.35 4.95 -13.49
CA HIS A 73 -9.14 4.62 -14.68
C HIS A 73 -10.23 5.66 -14.95
N GLU A 74 -10.28 6.19 -16.18
CA GLU A 74 -11.18 7.27 -16.62
C GLU A 74 -11.11 8.59 -15.79
N GLY A 75 -10.12 8.72 -14.91
CA GLY A 75 -9.87 9.96 -14.19
C GLY A 75 -9.44 11.11 -15.12
N PRO A 76 -9.42 12.35 -14.62
CA PRO A 76 -8.87 13.47 -15.37
C PRO A 76 -7.37 13.29 -15.61
N GLY A 77 -6.84 13.99 -16.62
CA GLY A 77 -5.40 14.03 -16.85
C GLY A 77 -4.67 14.69 -15.69
N ASP A 78 -3.55 14.08 -15.25
CA ASP A 78 -2.68 14.63 -14.21
C ASP A 78 -1.39 15.20 -14.81
N LEU A 79 -1.03 16.40 -14.41
CA LEU A 79 0.14 17.11 -14.95
C LEU A 79 1.45 16.35 -14.69
N SER A 80 1.67 15.94 -13.45
CA SER A 80 2.91 15.31 -13.01
C SER A 80 3.08 13.91 -13.61
N THR A 81 2.03 13.11 -13.60
CA THR A 81 1.99 11.80 -14.26
C THR A 81 2.27 11.93 -15.77
N THR A 82 1.72 12.97 -16.41
CA THR A 82 1.94 13.24 -17.85
C THR A 82 3.40 13.62 -18.13
N ILE A 83 4.02 14.43 -17.27
CA ILE A 83 5.44 14.81 -17.43
C ILE A 83 6.34 13.57 -17.28
N GLU A 84 6.10 12.73 -16.28
CA GLU A 84 6.90 11.53 -16.04
C GLU A 84 6.76 10.51 -17.17
N ALA A 85 5.53 10.27 -17.64
CA ALA A 85 5.28 9.44 -18.82
C ALA A 85 5.96 9.98 -20.09
N TYR A 86 5.91 11.31 -20.29
CA TYR A 86 6.61 11.97 -21.39
C TYR A 86 8.11 11.69 -21.35
N VAL A 87 8.77 11.91 -20.19
CA VAL A 87 10.22 11.71 -20.03
C VAL A 87 10.59 10.25 -20.22
N ALA A 88 9.80 9.32 -19.69
CA ALA A 88 10.01 7.88 -19.89
C ALA A 88 9.92 7.48 -21.36
N LEU A 89 8.93 7.96 -22.11
CA LEU A 89 8.82 7.70 -23.55
C LEU A 89 9.99 8.33 -24.34
N ARG A 90 10.47 9.53 -23.95
CA ARG A 90 11.69 10.11 -24.52
C ARG A 90 12.91 9.22 -24.28
N LEU A 91 13.04 8.66 -23.05
CA LEU A 91 14.10 7.70 -22.71
C LEU A 91 14.01 6.41 -23.55
N LEU A 92 12.79 5.96 -23.86
CA LEU A 92 12.50 4.82 -24.75
C LEU A 92 12.65 5.13 -26.25
N GLY A 93 13.21 6.30 -26.60
CA GLY A 93 13.59 6.65 -27.98
C GLY A 93 12.55 7.40 -28.80
N PHE A 94 11.44 7.85 -28.20
CA PHE A 94 10.47 8.67 -28.93
C PHE A 94 11.03 10.07 -29.21
N ASP A 95 10.85 10.55 -30.43
CA ASP A 95 11.11 11.95 -30.73
C ASP A 95 10.05 12.88 -30.12
N ALA A 96 10.44 14.08 -29.70
CA ALA A 96 9.52 15.06 -29.14
C ALA A 96 8.37 15.47 -30.09
N SER A 97 8.55 15.29 -31.38
CA SER A 97 7.52 15.56 -32.42
C SER A 97 6.57 14.39 -32.63
N ALA A 98 6.86 13.21 -32.07
CA ALA A 98 5.97 12.05 -32.19
C ALA A 98 4.56 12.39 -31.65
N ALA A 99 3.52 11.94 -32.37
CA ALA A 99 2.14 12.33 -32.08
C ALA A 99 1.71 12.15 -30.59
N PRO A 100 2.05 11.06 -29.88
CA PRO A 100 1.74 10.95 -28.48
C PRO A 100 2.39 12.04 -27.62
N LEU A 101 3.67 12.34 -27.88
CA LEU A 101 4.43 13.34 -27.11
C LEU A 101 4.01 14.78 -27.48
N ALA A 102 3.66 15.04 -28.73
CA ALA A 102 3.15 16.34 -29.14
C ALA A 102 1.82 16.68 -28.43
N ARG A 103 0.91 15.69 -28.25
CA ARG A 103 -0.33 15.88 -27.48
C ARG A 103 -0.05 16.07 -26.00
N ALA A 104 0.82 15.25 -25.42
CA ALA A 104 1.21 15.38 -24.03
C ALA A 104 1.85 16.75 -23.73
N ARG A 105 2.73 17.23 -24.60
CA ARG A 105 3.32 18.58 -24.49
C ARG A 105 2.24 19.65 -24.47
N HIS A 106 1.26 19.57 -25.35
CA HIS A 106 0.16 20.54 -25.38
C HIS A 106 -0.57 20.58 -24.04
N PHE A 107 -1.00 19.42 -23.53
CA PHE A 107 -1.62 19.31 -22.21
C PHE A 107 -0.74 19.91 -21.10
N VAL A 108 0.55 19.55 -21.05
CA VAL A 108 1.48 20.05 -20.02
C VAL A 108 1.59 21.58 -20.06
N LEU A 109 1.71 22.16 -21.25
CA LEU A 109 1.81 23.62 -21.41
C LEU A 109 0.52 24.34 -21.01
N ASP A 110 -0.63 23.77 -21.32
CA ASP A 110 -1.94 24.31 -20.93
C ASP A 110 -2.14 24.30 -19.40
N GLN A 111 -1.51 23.35 -18.71
CA GLN A 111 -1.50 23.26 -17.24
C GLN A 111 -0.39 24.10 -16.56
N GLY A 112 0.34 24.93 -17.32
CA GLY A 112 1.37 25.81 -16.79
C GLY A 112 2.80 25.29 -16.84
N GLY A 113 3.02 24.10 -17.41
CA GLY A 113 4.33 23.50 -17.66
C GLY A 113 5.04 22.96 -16.39
N LEU A 114 6.34 22.72 -16.53
CA LEU A 114 7.17 22.11 -15.47
C LEU A 114 7.13 22.84 -14.12
N ALA A 115 6.85 24.15 -14.13
CA ALA A 115 6.83 24.95 -12.89
C ALA A 115 5.70 24.53 -11.94
N GLU A 116 4.60 23.99 -12.47
CA GLU A 116 3.41 23.58 -11.69
C GLU A 116 3.43 22.10 -11.29
N ALA A 117 4.43 21.31 -11.73
CA ALA A 117 4.57 19.90 -11.35
C ALA A 117 4.75 19.72 -9.84
N ARG A 118 4.38 18.54 -9.32
CA ARG A 118 4.65 18.14 -7.94
C ARG A 118 6.14 18.08 -7.63
N VAL A 119 6.49 18.23 -6.35
CA VAL A 119 7.91 18.24 -5.90
C VAL A 119 8.64 16.96 -6.29
N PHE A 120 8.00 15.80 -6.23
CA PHE A 120 8.64 14.53 -6.61
C PHE A 120 8.97 14.47 -8.10
N THR A 121 8.10 14.94 -8.97
CA THR A 121 8.37 15.06 -10.42
C THR A 121 9.53 16.05 -10.67
N LYS A 122 9.53 17.21 -9.98
CA LYS A 122 10.65 18.18 -10.05
C LYS A 122 11.96 17.55 -9.59
N LEU A 123 11.93 16.71 -8.54
CA LEU A 123 13.08 15.98 -8.03
C LEU A 123 13.64 15.02 -9.09
N TRP A 124 12.77 14.21 -9.71
CA TRP A 124 13.18 13.31 -10.81
C TRP A 124 13.81 14.09 -11.94
N LEU A 125 13.20 15.18 -12.38
CA LEU A 125 13.77 16.04 -13.42
C LEU A 125 15.12 16.65 -13.00
N ALA A 126 15.28 17.04 -11.73
CA ALA A 126 16.53 17.60 -11.22
C ALA A 126 17.68 16.58 -11.19
N LEU A 127 17.38 15.29 -10.88
CA LEU A 127 18.33 14.19 -10.96
C LEU A 127 18.97 14.06 -12.35
N PHE A 128 18.26 14.48 -13.40
CA PHE A 128 18.70 14.43 -14.79
C PHE A 128 19.06 15.80 -15.40
N GLY A 129 19.08 16.86 -14.58
CA GLY A 129 19.41 18.22 -15.02
C GLY A 129 18.32 18.87 -15.89
N GLN A 130 17.09 18.35 -15.85
CA GLN A 130 15.94 18.89 -16.58
C GLN A 130 15.14 19.90 -15.75
N TYR A 131 15.43 20.01 -14.45
CA TYR A 131 14.88 21.01 -13.53
C TYR A 131 16.01 21.53 -12.62
N PRO A 132 16.03 22.84 -12.30
CA PRO A 132 17.09 23.38 -11.43
C PRO A 132 16.91 22.95 -9.96
N TRP A 133 17.97 22.49 -9.32
CA TRP A 133 17.95 22.14 -7.90
C TRP A 133 17.55 23.30 -6.98
N ASP A 134 17.73 24.55 -7.41
CA ASP A 134 17.27 25.73 -6.64
C ASP A 134 15.75 25.80 -6.52
N GLY A 135 15.00 25.19 -7.43
CA GLY A 135 13.55 25.10 -7.41
C GLY A 135 13.02 23.91 -6.60
N VAL A 136 13.89 22.98 -6.19
CA VAL A 136 13.53 21.87 -5.32
C VAL A 136 13.71 22.28 -3.85
N PRO A 137 12.77 21.98 -2.95
CA PRO A 137 12.92 22.25 -1.53
C PRO A 137 14.14 21.57 -0.92
N SER A 138 14.79 22.19 0.06
CA SER A 138 15.94 21.64 0.77
C SER A 138 15.51 21.00 2.09
N MET A 139 16.09 19.83 2.40
CA MET A 139 16.03 19.22 3.74
C MET A 139 17.43 18.80 4.17
N PRO A 140 17.90 19.18 5.36
CA PRO A 140 19.23 18.85 5.82
C PRO A 140 19.31 17.40 6.31
N PRO A 141 20.36 16.62 5.95
CA PRO A 141 20.56 15.26 6.45
C PRO A 141 20.69 15.19 7.98
N GLU A 142 21.05 16.30 8.62
CA GLU A 142 21.14 16.44 10.07
C GLU A 142 19.81 16.23 10.80
N LEU A 143 18.66 16.23 10.10
CA LEU A 143 17.33 15.87 10.65
C LEU A 143 17.32 14.48 11.30
N ILE A 144 18.14 13.53 10.84
CA ILE A 144 18.28 12.19 11.44
C ILE A 144 18.68 12.24 12.92
N HIS A 145 19.31 13.32 13.36
CA HIS A 145 19.76 13.48 14.75
C HIS A 145 18.72 14.12 15.67
N LEU A 146 17.55 14.56 15.14
CA LEU A 146 16.51 15.13 15.97
C LEU A 146 15.87 14.05 16.84
N PRO A 147 15.88 14.22 18.17
CA PRO A 147 15.19 13.29 19.07
C PRO A 147 13.69 13.25 18.77
N SER A 148 13.04 12.12 19.02
CA SER A 148 11.60 11.93 18.81
C SER A 148 10.71 12.89 19.63
N SER A 149 11.26 13.56 20.64
CA SER A 149 10.58 14.60 21.43
C SER A 149 10.54 15.98 20.76
N VAL A 150 11.43 16.23 19.78
CA VAL A 150 11.52 17.51 19.07
C VAL A 150 10.58 17.50 17.87
N PRO A 151 9.77 18.58 17.63
CA PRO A 151 8.93 18.67 16.45
C PRO A 151 9.69 18.55 15.13
N LEU A 152 9.07 17.96 14.12
CA LEU A 152 9.65 17.68 12.79
C LEU A 152 10.80 16.66 12.81
N ASN A 153 10.90 15.84 13.86
CA ASN A 153 11.74 14.66 13.82
C ASN A 153 11.20 13.63 12.83
N LEU A 154 12.01 12.65 12.48
CA LEU A 154 11.67 11.62 11.49
C LEU A 154 10.40 10.83 11.86
N TYR A 155 10.12 10.63 13.15
CA TYR A 155 8.94 9.89 13.65
C TYR A 155 7.67 10.74 13.81
N ASP A 156 7.70 12.00 13.42
CA ASP A 156 6.49 12.81 13.23
C ASP A 156 5.82 12.54 11.87
N PHE A 157 6.54 11.93 10.94
CA PHE A 157 6.05 11.51 9.64
C PHE A 157 5.52 10.07 9.68
N ALA A 158 4.53 9.76 8.84
CA ALA A 158 4.06 8.39 8.65
C ALA A 158 5.18 7.46 8.16
N CYS A 159 5.05 6.15 8.40
CA CYS A 159 6.09 5.17 8.07
C CYS A 159 6.55 5.26 6.60
N TRP A 160 5.62 5.34 5.65
CA TRP A 160 5.92 5.49 4.22
C TRP A 160 6.64 6.80 3.87
N ALA A 161 6.24 7.91 4.52
CA ALA A 161 6.90 9.19 4.35
C ALA A 161 8.30 9.17 4.99
N ARG A 162 8.45 8.57 6.18
CA ARG A 162 9.72 8.38 6.88
C ARG A 162 10.69 7.55 6.05
N GLY A 163 10.22 6.41 5.51
CA GLY A 163 11.00 5.53 4.62
C GLY A 163 11.48 6.23 3.34
N THR A 164 10.71 7.19 2.85
CA THR A 164 11.05 8.01 1.67
C THR A 164 11.96 9.20 2.03
N ILE A 165 11.66 9.90 3.13
CA ILE A 165 12.42 11.10 3.56
C ILE A 165 13.86 10.73 3.90
N ALA A 166 14.10 9.63 4.63
CA ALA A 166 15.44 9.26 5.05
C ALA A 166 16.44 9.16 3.88
N PRO A 167 16.19 8.40 2.79
CA PRO A 167 17.07 8.39 1.63
C PRO A 167 17.08 9.74 0.88
N LEU A 168 15.96 10.45 0.80
CA LEU A 168 15.90 11.77 0.16
C LEU A 168 16.81 12.79 0.83
N LEU A 169 17.05 12.74 2.15
CA LEU A 169 18.00 13.60 2.83
C LEU A 169 19.42 13.45 2.27
N ILE A 170 19.82 12.25 1.86
CA ILE A 170 21.10 12.01 1.18
C ILE A 170 21.06 12.62 -0.23
N VAL A 171 20.04 12.29 -1.02
CA VAL A 171 19.88 12.78 -2.41
C VAL A 171 19.92 14.30 -2.46
N LEU A 172 19.14 14.99 -1.62
CA LEU A 172 19.07 16.45 -1.54
C LEU A 172 20.38 17.09 -1.07
N SER A 173 21.17 16.39 -0.26
CA SER A 173 22.49 16.87 0.15
C SER A 173 23.57 16.72 -0.92
N ARG A 174 23.41 15.76 -1.83
CA ARG A 174 24.34 15.46 -2.92
C ARG A 174 24.00 16.21 -4.21
N LYS A 175 22.71 16.46 -4.47
CA LYS A 175 22.20 17.13 -5.69
C LYS A 175 22.85 16.58 -6.97
N PRO A 176 22.79 15.27 -7.19
CA PRO A 176 23.44 14.67 -8.34
C PRO A 176 22.77 15.09 -9.65
N VAL A 177 23.52 15.09 -10.75
CA VAL A 177 22.98 15.31 -12.09
C VAL A 177 23.58 14.25 -13.03
N ARG A 178 22.69 13.46 -13.66
CA ARG A 178 23.03 12.48 -14.69
C ARG A 178 22.28 12.79 -15.98
N PRO A 179 22.90 13.40 -16.98
CA PRO A 179 22.22 13.81 -18.22
C PRO A 179 21.55 12.66 -18.96
N LEU A 180 20.34 12.89 -19.49
CA LEU A 180 19.59 11.92 -20.28
C LEU A 180 20.09 11.79 -21.74
N GLY A 181 20.84 12.76 -22.24
CA GLY A 181 21.20 12.87 -23.66
C GLY A 181 20.19 13.65 -24.50
N PHE A 182 19.07 14.06 -23.89
CA PHE A 182 18.06 14.95 -24.48
C PHE A 182 17.56 15.94 -23.44
N GLY A 183 16.94 17.03 -23.89
CA GLY A 183 16.27 18.01 -23.02
C GLY A 183 14.75 17.86 -23.05
N VAL A 184 14.07 18.54 -22.11
CA VAL A 184 12.61 18.66 -22.05
C VAL A 184 12.16 20.13 -21.90
N GLN A 185 12.97 21.07 -22.40
CA GLN A 185 12.70 22.52 -22.36
C GLN A 185 11.38 22.87 -23.05
N GLU A 186 10.94 22.06 -24.01
CA GLU A 186 9.67 22.18 -24.69
C GLU A 186 8.45 22.03 -23.77
N LEU A 187 8.63 21.54 -22.53
CA LEU A 187 7.60 21.47 -21.49
C LEU A 187 7.60 22.69 -20.55
N VAL A 188 8.52 23.63 -20.73
CA VAL A 188 8.53 24.89 -19.98
C VAL A 188 7.51 25.85 -20.59
N ALA A 189 6.52 26.27 -19.82
CA ALA A 189 5.53 27.21 -20.30
C ALA A 189 6.17 28.59 -20.52
N PRO A 190 5.88 29.29 -21.61
CA PRO A 190 6.44 30.61 -21.89
C PRO A 190 6.23 31.59 -20.73
N GLY A 191 7.30 32.26 -20.29
CA GLY A 191 7.28 33.20 -19.17
C GLY A 191 7.26 32.56 -17.77
N SER A 192 7.36 31.23 -17.68
CA SER A 192 7.44 30.52 -16.39
C SER A 192 8.89 30.22 -15.95
N GLU A 193 9.90 30.57 -16.73
CA GLU A 193 11.31 30.23 -16.49
C GLU A 193 11.81 30.68 -15.12
N ALA A 194 11.44 31.88 -14.67
CA ALA A 194 11.80 32.39 -13.35
C ALA A 194 11.14 31.61 -12.20
N ARG A 195 10.01 30.92 -12.46
CA ARG A 195 9.30 30.10 -11.46
C ARG A 195 10.00 28.78 -11.22
N LEU A 196 10.74 28.25 -12.18
CA LEU A 196 11.52 27.01 -12.03
C LEU A 196 12.57 27.12 -10.89
N HIS A 197 13.06 28.32 -10.62
CA HIS A 197 14.05 28.58 -9.56
C HIS A 197 13.44 28.96 -8.21
N ARG A 198 12.12 28.82 -8.06
CA ARG A 198 11.41 29.20 -6.83
C ARG A 198 10.77 27.98 -6.18
N VAL A 199 11.07 27.79 -4.89
CA VAL A 199 10.30 26.89 -4.05
C VAL A 199 8.98 27.59 -3.70
N PRO A 200 7.82 27.00 -3.99
CA PRO A 200 6.53 27.55 -3.57
C PRO A 200 6.44 27.64 -2.04
N GLY A 201 5.71 28.64 -1.55
CA GLY A 201 5.41 28.75 -0.13
C GLY A 201 5.72 30.12 0.47
N SER A 202 5.30 30.30 1.70
CA SER A 202 5.47 31.53 2.49
C SER A 202 5.69 31.17 3.97
N GLY A 203 6.08 32.15 4.78
CA GLY A 203 6.23 31.96 6.22
C GLY A 203 7.54 31.32 6.66
N VAL A 204 7.55 30.73 7.85
CA VAL A 204 8.78 30.25 8.53
C VAL A 204 9.52 29.19 7.71
N PHE A 205 8.82 28.23 7.10
CA PHE A 205 9.45 27.15 6.33
C PHE A 205 10.13 27.64 5.05
N TRP A 206 9.60 28.67 4.41
CA TRP A 206 10.25 29.35 3.29
C TRP A 206 11.56 30.02 3.69
N TRP A 207 11.58 30.67 4.87
CA TRP A 207 12.82 31.23 5.43
C TRP A 207 13.80 30.13 5.82
N LEU A 208 13.35 29.02 6.39
CA LEU A 208 14.19 27.88 6.72
C LEU A 208 14.81 27.24 5.47
N ASP A 209 14.06 27.07 4.38
CA ASP A 209 14.59 26.61 3.10
C ASP A 209 15.71 27.55 2.59
N ARG A 210 15.50 28.87 2.65
CA ARG A 210 16.52 29.83 2.24
C ARG A 210 17.77 29.79 3.13
N LEU A 211 17.59 29.72 4.43
CA LEU A 211 18.70 29.59 5.37
C LEU A 211 19.47 28.29 5.14
N GLN A 212 18.73 27.20 4.88
CA GLN A 212 19.33 25.92 4.54
C GLN A 212 20.15 26.00 3.24
N LYS A 213 19.64 26.64 2.19
CA LYS A 213 20.37 26.85 0.93
C LYS A 213 21.62 27.73 1.12
N VAL A 214 21.59 28.68 2.05
CA VAL A 214 22.79 29.46 2.42
C VAL A 214 23.79 28.58 3.17
N TYR A 215 23.31 27.77 4.15
CA TYR A 215 24.15 26.83 4.89
C TYR A 215 24.84 25.82 3.94
N GLU A 216 24.14 25.32 2.94
CA GLU A 216 24.67 24.41 1.93
C GLU A 216 25.80 25.01 1.07
N ARG A 217 25.87 26.33 0.95
CA ARG A 217 26.95 27.05 0.23
C ARG A 217 28.21 27.23 1.07
N LEU A 218 28.16 26.93 2.37
CA LEU A 218 29.34 27.02 3.22
C LEU A 218 30.37 25.94 2.85
N PRO A 219 31.67 26.26 2.88
CA PRO A 219 32.75 25.32 2.51
C PRO A 219 32.81 24.07 3.43
N ARG A 220 32.30 24.20 4.65
CA ARG A 220 32.23 23.12 5.64
C ARG A 220 30.86 23.12 6.30
N GLN A 221 30.20 21.96 6.30
CA GLN A 221 28.93 21.74 7.00
C GLN A 221 29.19 20.80 8.19
N PRO A 222 29.31 21.30 9.42
CA PRO A 222 29.60 20.48 10.59
C PRO A 222 28.53 19.41 10.80
N GLY A 223 28.96 18.14 10.98
CA GLY A 223 28.03 17.03 11.23
C GLY A 223 27.45 16.35 10.00
N ARG A 224 27.57 16.95 8.79
CA ARG A 224 26.99 16.44 7.54
C ARG A 224 27.42 15.00 7.21
N ASP A 225 28.70 14.71 7.30
CA ASP A 225 29.23 13.38 7.02
C ASP A 225 28.79 12.33 8.04
N ARG A 226 28.65 12.74 9.31
CA ARG A 226 28.08 11.87 10.35
C ARG A 226 26.59 11.61 10.08
N ALA A 227 25.84 12.63 9.72
CA ALA A 227 24.43 12.49 9.39
C ALA A 227 24.21 11.53 8.21
N ARG A 228 25.00 11.67 7.13
CA ARG A 228 24.92 10.76 5.98
C ARG A 228 25.27 9.33 6.34
N ARG A 229 26.36 9.10 7.13
CA ARG A 229 26.68 7.74 7.61
C ARG A 229 25.53 7.14 8.44
N ASN A 230 24.91 7.92 9.31
CA ASN A 230 23.79 7.44 10.12
C ASN A 230 22.56 7.15 9.26
N LEU A 231 22.29 7.97 8.22
CA LEU A 231 21.23 7.71 7.25
C LEU A 231 21.51 6.45 6.44
N THR A 232 22.75 6.28 5.96
CA THR A 232 23.16 5.06 5.23
C THR A 232 22.96 3.82 6.08
N ALA A 233 23.37 3.86 7.35
CA ALA A 233 23.13 2.77 8.29
C ALA A 233 21.63 2.52 8.49
N TRP A 234 20.85 3.57 8.75
CA TRP A 234 19.40 3.48 8.91
C TRP A 234 18.72 2.85 7.68
N ILE A 235 19.07 3.30 6.46
CA ILE A 235 18.53 2.74 5.22
C ILE A 235 18.89 1.25 5.09
N THR A 236 20.16 0.90 5.37
CA THR A 236 20.62 -0.49 5.27
C THR A 236 19.91 -1.40 6.29
N ASP A 237 19.72 -0.90 7.52
CA ASP A 237 19.07 -1.64 8.61
C ASP A 237 17.56 -1.83 8.38
N HIS A 238 16.94 -0.99 7.52
CA HIS A 238 15.52 -1.09 7.15
C HIS A 238 15.27 -1.82 5.83
N GLN A 239 16.30 -2.48 5.27
CA GLN A 239 16.08 -3.35 4.11
C GLN A 239 15.46 -4.67 4.55
N GLU A 240 14.25 -4.94 4.07
CA GLU A 240 13.51 -6.16 4.37
C GLU A 240 14.08 -7.42 3.71
N ALA A 241 13.59 -8.60 4.11
CA ALA A 241 14.14 -9.88 3.66
C ALA A 241 14.00 -10.11 2.14
N ASP A 242 12.98 -9.53 1.51
CA ASP A 242 12.79 -9.58 0.05
C ASP A 242 13.60 -8.53 -0.73
N GLY A 243 14.26 -7.62 -0.02
CA GLY A 243 15.06 -6.54 -0.60
C GLY A 243 14.34 -5.19 -0.67
N SER A 244 13.08 -5.13 -0.25
CA SER A 244 12.28 -3.91 -0.21
C SER A 244 12.67 -2.96 0.92
N TRP A 245 12.08 -1.78 0.87
CA TRP A 245 12.00 -0.83 1.96
C TRP A 245 10.54 -0.40 2.10
N GLY A 246 9.89 -0.81 3.20
CA GLY A 246 8.51 -0.49 3.50
C GLY A 246 7.48 -1.05 2.51
N GLY A 247 7.83 -2.08 1.73
CA GLY A 247 6.93 -2.79 0.82
C GLY A 247 6.35 -1.97 -0.34
N ILE A 248 6.77 -0.71 -0.54
CA ILE A 248 6.27 0.19 -1.59
C ILE A 248 7.40 0.81 -2.41
N GLN A 249 7.09 1.25 -3.63
CA GLN A 249 8.08 1.72 -4.61
C GLN A 249 8.87 2.96 -4.15
N PRO A 250 8.31 4.08 -3.61
CA PRO A 250 9.07 5.30 -3.37
C PRO A 250 10.23 5.14 -2.38
N PRO A 251 10.06 4.60 -1.16
CA PRO A 251 11.21 4.37 -0.27
C PRO A 251 12.24 3.43 -0.88
N TRP A 252 11.81 2.46 -1.68
CA TRP A 252 12.70 1.51 -2.34
C TRP A 252 13.61 2.19 -3.37
N VAL A 253 13.03 2.94 -4.29
CA VAL A 253 13.75 3.63 -5.37
C VAL A 253 14.72 4.67 -4.81
N TYR A 254 14.26 5.51 -3.88
CA TYR A 254 15.14 6.54 -3.29
C TYR A 254 16.23 5.95 -2.39
N SER A 255 15.99 4.79 -1.75
CA SER A 255 17.03 4.06 -1.02
C SER A 255 18.14 3.57 -1.95
N LEU A 256 17.79 2.98 -3.08
CA LEU A 256 18.78 2.56 -4.10
C LEU A 256 19.58 3.74 -4.64
N ILE A 257 18.93 4.86 -4.95
CA ILE A 257 19.63 6.08 -5.39
C ILE A 257 20.57 6.59 -4.29
N ALA A 258 20.10 6.69 -3.06
CA ALA A 258 20.89 7.20 -1.94
C ALA A 258 22.12 6.34 -1.62
N LEU A 259 21.94 5.02 -1.56
CA LEU A 259 23.03 4.06 -1.32
C LEU A 259 24.06 4.09 -2.46
N HIS A 260 23.60 4.21 -3.71
CA HIS A 260 24.51 4.40 -4.84
C HIS A 260 25.34 5.68 -4.73
N LEU A 261 24.74 6.80 -4.28
CA LEU A 261 25.43 8.07 -4.05
C LEU A 261 26.43 8.02 -2.89
N GLU A 262 26.24 7.10 -1.94
CA GLU A 262 27.19 6.83 -0.85
C GLU A 262 28.24 5.76 -1.21
N GLY A 263 28.29 5.34 -2.48
CA GLY A 263 29.38 4.51 -3.02
C GLY A 263 29.08 3.02 -3.10
N MET A 264 27.82 2.60 -2.93
CA MET A 264 27.42 1.22 -3.17
C MET A 264 27.08 1.03 -4.65
N ASP A 265 27.84 0.20 -5.35
CA ASP A 265 27.56 -0.18 -6.73
C ASP A 265 26.43 -1.23 -6.82
N ALA A 266 26.02 -1.57 -8.04
CA ALA A 266 24.94 -2.54 -8.28
C ALA A 266 25.27 -3.96 -7.77
N ASP A 267 26.56 -4.29 -7.61
CA ASP A 267 27.04 -5.59 -7.14
C ASP A 267 27.07 -5.68 -5.60
N HIS A 268 26.98 -4.55 -4.91
CA HIS A 268 26.88 -4.55 -3.46
C HIS A 268 25.68 -5.40 -3.00
N PRO A 269 25.81 -6.26 -1.98
CA PRO A 269 24.75 -7.19 -1.57
C PRO A 269 23.38 -6.53 -1.34
N VAL A 270 23.35 -5.37 -0.69
CA VAL A 270 22.12 -4.58 -0.43
C VAL A 270 21.50 -4.10 -1.73
N MET A 271 22.31 -3.51 -2.64
CA MET A 271 21.85 -3.01 -3.94
C MET A 271 21.30 -4.15 -4.81
N ARG A 272 22.06 -5.23 -4.94
CA ARG A 272 21.64 -6.41 -5.72
C ARG A 272 20.35 -7.02 -5.21
N LYS A 273 20.17 -7.12 -3.88
CA LYS A 273 18.95 -7.62 -3.26
C LYS A 273 17.76 -6.72 -3.57
N GLY A 274 17.92 -5.39 -3.44
CA GLY A 274 16.89 -4.41 -3.76
C GLY A 274 16.50 -4.41 -5.25
N LEU A 275 17.47 -4.39 -6.16
CA LEU A 275 17.22 -4.43 -7.61
C LEU A 275 16.54 -5.74 -8.05
N ARG A 276 16.95 -6.87 -7.47
CA ARG A 276 16.32 -8.16 -7.74
C ARG A 276 14.87 -8.19 -7.25
N GLY A 277 14.60 -7.71 -6.03
CA GLY A 277 13.25 -7.65 -5.46
C GLY A 277 12.28 -6.86 -6.32
N LEU A 278 12.67 -5.66 -6.80
CA LEU A 278 11.83 -4.88 -7.73
C LEU A 278 11.45 -5.67 -8.97
N ARG A 279 12.42 -6.36 -9.59
CA ARG A 279 12.19 -7.12 -10.82
C ARG A 279 11.37 -8.40 -10.59
N GLU A 280 11.61 -9.12 -9.49
CA GLU A 280 11.01 -10.44 -9.24
C GLU A 280 9.65 -10.36 -8.56
N ARG A 281 9.39 -9.30 -7.77
CA ARG A 281 8.18 -9.17 -6.96
C ARG A 281 7.17 -8.17 -7.50
N PHE A 282 7.65 -7.03 -8.00
CA PHE A 282 6.78 -5.92 -8.40
C PHE A 282 6.49 -5.86 -9.90
N ALA A 283 7.30 -6.53 -10.72
CA ALA A 283 7.08 -6.54 -12.16
C ALA A 283 5.92 -7.47 -12.55
N VAL A 284 5.03 -6.94 -13.38
CA VAL A 284 3.95 -7.66 -14.05
C VAL A 284 4.17 -7.57 -15.55
N SER A 285 4.03 -8.70 -16.26
CA SER A 285 4.16 -8.74 -17.72
C SER A 285 3.07 -9.63 -18.31
N ASP A 286 2.23 -9.05 -19.14
CA ASP A 286 1.11 -9.72 -19.80
C ASP A 286 0.79 -9.07 -21.17
N SER A 287 -0.42 -9.28 -21.68
CA SER A 287 -0.88 -8.68 -22.94
C SER A 287 -1.05 -7.15 -22.89
N HIS A 288 -0.93 -6.52 -21.72
CA HIS A 288 -0.99 -5.06 -21.54
C HIS A 288 0.40 -4.44 -21.37
N GLY A 289 1.45 -5.21 -21.66
CA GLY A 289 2.84 -4.81 -21.59
C GLY A 289 3.50 -5.14 -20.25
N TRP A 290 4.69 -4.58 -20.05
CA TRP A 290 5.46 -4.68 -18.80
C TRP A 290 5.22 -3.46 -17.93
N ARG A 291 4.97 -3.69 -16.64
CA ARG A 291 4.73 -2.61 -15.66
C ARG A 291 5.18 -3.00 -14.26
N LEU A 292 5.35 -2.00 -13.41
CA LEU A 292 5.44 -2.20 -11.96
C LEU A 292 4.10 -1.95 -11.30
N GLN A 293 3.71 -2.87 -10.41
CA GLN A 293 2.61 -2.66 -9.49
C GLN A 293 3.06 -1.80 -8.28
N ALA A 294 2.12 -1.28 -7.50
CA ALA A 294 2.39 -0.38 -6.39
C ALA A 294 3.05 -1.08 -5.19
N CYS A 295 2.52 -2.23 -4.83
CA CYS A 295 2.92 -3.09 -3.72
C CYS A 295 2.27 -4.48 -3.91
N MET A 296 2.40 -5.36 -2.92
CA MET A 296 1.77 -6.69 -2.90
C MET A 296 1.00 -6.86 -1.59
N SER A 297 -0.13 -7.57 -1.64
CA SER A 297 -1.08 -7.69 -0.53
C SER A 297 -1.36 -9.13 -0.07
N PRO A 298 -0.35 -10.02 0.04
CA PRO A 298 -0.62 -11.44 0.31
C PRO A 298 -1.28 -11.68 1.66
N VAL A 299 -0.93 -10.93 2.71
CA VAL A 299 -1.51 -11.09 4.04
C VAL A 299 -2.96 -10.63 4.06
N TRP A 300 -3.22 -9.43 3.54
CA TRP A 300 -4.55 -8.85 3.39
C TRP A 300 -5.47 -9.74 2.56
N ASP A 301 -5.05 -10.10 1.36
CA ASP A 301 -5.83 -10.92 0.43
C ASP A 301 -6.12 -12.30 1.01
N THR A 302 -5.16 -12.92 1.68
CA THR A 302 -5.33 -14.25 2.29
C THR A 302 -6.30 -14.20 3.47
N ALA A 303 -6.23 -13.17 4.31
CA ALA A 303 -7.15 -13.03 5.42
C ALA A 303 -8.61 -12.84 4.94
N TRP A 304 -8.82 -11.97 3.94
CA TRP A 304 -10.15 -11.78 3.34
C TRP A 304 -10.62 -13.02 2.56
N ALA A 305 -9.71 -13.77 1.89
CA ALA A 305 -10.09 -15.02 1.23
C ALA A 305 -10.59 -16.07 2.22
N VAL A 306 -9.94 -16.20 3.38
CA VAL A 306 -10.44 -17.06 4.48
C VAL A 306 -11.84 -16.62 4.91
N LEU A 307 -12.05 -15.33 5.16
CA LEU A 307 -13.36 -14.81 5.59
C LEU A 307 -14.44 -15.02 4.51
N ALA A 308 -14.12 -14.81 3.24
CA ALA A 308 -15.02 -15.03 2.12
C ALA A 308 -15.41 -16.51 1.99
N LEU A 309 -14.44 -17.42 2.02
CA LEU A 309 -14.70 -18.86 1.96
C LEU A 309 -15.51 -19.35 3.16
N ARG A 310 -15.26 -18.81 4.36
CA ARG A 310 -16.03 -19.09 5.57
C ARG A 310 -17.47 -18.57 5.47
N ALA A 311 -17.66 -17.36 4.94
CA ALA A 311 -19.00 -16.81 4.67
C ALA A 311 -19.79 -17.66 3.65
N CYS A 312 -19.10 -18.33 2.72
CA CYS A 312 -19.70 -19.29 1.79
C CYS A 312 -20.01 -20.66 2.43
N GLY A 313 -19.66 -20.88 3.71
CA GLY A 313 -19.95 -22.13 4.42
C GLY A 313 -18.87 -23.21 4.29
N LEU A 314 -17.69 -22.93 3.74
CA LEU A 314 -16.58 -23.89 3.75
C LEU A 314 -16.18 -24.18 5.20
N PRO A 315 -16.01 -25.46 5.59
CA PRO A 315 -15.61 -25.80 6.97
C PRO A 315 -14.17 -25.37 7.27
N ARG A 316 -13.85 -25.13 8.53
CA ARG A 316 -12.49 -24.84 9.00
C ARG A 316 -11.49 -25.93 8.60
N SER A 317 -11.95 -27.17 8.56
CA SER A 317 -11.16 -28.36 8.14
C SER A 317 -10.88 -28.42 6.63
N HIS A 318 -11.47 -27.52 5.81
CA HIS A 318 -11.21 -27.50 4.37
C HIS A 318 -9.71 -27.25 4.11
N PRO A 319 -9.05 -28.02 3.21
CA PRO A 319 -7.60 -27.90 2.98
C PRO A 319 -7.15 -26.48 2.66
N ALA A 320 -7.91 -25.74 1.83
CA ALA A 320 -7.58 -24.37 1.46
C ALA A 320 -7.63 -23.41 2.67
N VAL A 321 -8.63 -23.55 3.55
CA VAL A 321 -8.73 -22.75 4.77
C VAL A 321 -7.57 -23.08 5.72
N ARG A 322 -7.27 -24.36 5.91
CA ARG A 322 -6.18 -24.78 6.80
C ARG A 322 -4.82 -24.31 6.33
N SER A 323 -4.49 -24.47 5.04
CA SER A 323 -3.20 -24.01 4.51
C SER A 323 -3.05 -22.50 4.62
N ALA A 324 -4.11 -21.72 4.38
CA ALA A 324 -4.10 -20.28 4.57
C ALA A 324 -3.86 -19.87 6.04
N ILE A 325 -4.55 -20.51 6.97
CA ILE A 325 -4.37 -20.25 8.41
C ILE A 325 -2.95 -20.59 8.87
N GLU A 326 -2.38 -21.72 8.41
CA GLU A 326 -1.00 -22.07 8.76
C GLU A 326 0.01 -21.08 8.17
N TRP A 327 -0.21 -20.63 6.93
CA TRP A 327 0.61 -19.61 6.31
C TRP A 327 0.52 -18.29 7.08
N ILE A 328 -0.68 -17.76 7.35
CA ILE A 328 -0.89 -16.53 8.13
C ILE A 328 -0.20 -16.60 9.49
N ILE A 329 -0.29 -17.74 10.20
CA ILE A 329 0.42 -17.89 11.50
C ILE A 329 1.93 -17.83 11.32
N GLY A 330 2.45 -18.31 10.18
CA GLY A 330 3.88 -18.24 9.84
C GLY A 330 4.39 -16.81 9.63
N GLU A 331 3.54 -15.93 9.10
CA GLU A 331 3.85 -14.53 8.82
C GLU A 331 3.72 -13.60 10.05
N GLN A 332 3.38 -14.13 11.25
CA GLN A 332 3.25 -13.30 12.45
C GLN A 332 4.59 -12.70 12.88
N ILE A 333 4.69 -11.38 12.88
CA ILE A 333 5.90 -10.63 13.23
C ILE A 333 6.19 -10.78 14.73
N ALA A 334 7.42 -11.18 15.05
CA ALA A 334 7.92 -11.28 16.41
C ALA A 334 8.93 -10.19 16.77
N THR A 335 9.51 -9.55 15.76
CA THR A 335 10.57 -8.54 15.88
C THR A 335 10.03 -7.18 16.30
N GLY A 336 10.94 -6.28 16.69
CA GLY A 336 10.63 -4.87 16.90
C GLY A 336 10.64 -4.09 15.58
N GLY A 337 10.15 -2.85 15.61
CA GLY A 337 10.13 -1.94 14.47
C GLY A 337 9.99 -0.49 14.92
N ASP A 338 9.78 0.40 13.96
CA ASP A 338 9.65 1.85 14.18
C ASP A 338 8.51 2.24 15.13
N TRP A 339 7.45 1.43 15.18
CA TRP A 339 6.31 1.60 16.08
C TRP A 339 6.72 1.65 17.56
N GLN A 340 7.85 1.02 17.94
CA GLN A 340 8.36 0.98 19.32
C GLN A 340 8.81 2.35 19.85
N VAL A 341 9.06 3.32 18.97
CA VAL A 341 9.38 4.69 19.39
C VAL A 341 8.24 5.32 20.20
N LYS A 342 6.99 4.91 19.93
CA LYS A 342 5.79 5.41 20.63
C LYS A 342 5.09 4.36 21.49
N VAL A 343 5.40 3.09 21.31
CA VAL A 343 4.73 1.98 22.00
C VAL A 343 5.77 1.09 22.71
N PRO A 344 5.85 1.11 24.04
CA PRO A 344 6.91 0.42 24.79
C PRO A 344 6.62 -1.08 24.97
N LEU A 345 6.25 -1.79 23.92
CA LEU A 345 6.17 -3.24 23.90
C LEU A 345 7.48 -3.82 23.39
N ARG A 346 7.87 -5.00 23.94
CA ARG A 346 9.11 -5.68 23.52
C ARG A 346 8.94 -6.49 22.24
N GLU A 347 7.77 -7.07 22.06
CA GLU A 347 7.46 -7.93 20.92
C GLU A 347 6.26 -7.37 20.18
N CYS A 348 6.29 -7.47 18.85
CA CYS A 348 5.15 -7.25 17.98
C CYS A 348 4.09 -8.34 18.25
N GLY A 349 3.50 -8.86 17.28
CA GLY A 349 2.44 -9.86 17.26
C GLY A 349 1.45 -9.53 16.20
N GLY A 350 1.67 -8.40 15.48
CA GLY A 350 0.94 -7.98 14.31
C GLY A 350 1.43 -8.67 13.04
N TRP A 351 0.87 -8.25 11.93
CA TRP A 351 1.22 -8.68 10.58
C TRP A 351 1.46 -7.47 9.70
N ALA A 352 2.34 -7.61 8.71
CA ALA A 352 2.50 -6.66 7.63
C ALA A 352 1.46 -6.90 6.54
N PHE A 353 1.33 -5.95 5.63
CA PHE A 353 0.49 -6.04 4.43
C PHE A 353 1.14 -6.94 3.36
N GLU A 354 2.46 -6.83 3.22
CA GLU A 354 3.30 -7.52 2.24
C GLU A 354 3.85 -8.85 2.81
N PHE A 355 4.65 -9.56 2.01
CA PHE A 355 5.38 -10.76 2.44
C PHE A 355 6.47 -10.45 3.48
N ASP A 356 7.21 -9.38 3.27
CA ASP A 356 8.34 -8.95 4.09
C ASP A 356 8.25 -7.44 4.31
N ASN A 357 7.76 -7.01 5.45
CA ASN A 357 7.72 -5.61 5.89
C ASN A 357 7.65 -5.54 7.42
N ASP A 358 8.55 -6.27 8.07
CA ASP A 358 8.53 -6.52 9.52
C ASP A 358 8.75 -5.27 10.37
N ALA A 359 9.44 -4.27 9.81
CA ALA A 359 9.63 -2.98 10.49
C ALA A 359 8.33 -2.18 10.65
N TYR A 360 7.31 -2.47 9.81
CA TYR A 360 6.07 -1.71 9.71
C TYR A 360 4.82 -2.61 9.72
N PRO A 361 4.55 -3.34 10.83
CA PRO A 361 3.31 -4.09 10.98
C PRO A 361 2.10 -3.15 10.88
N ASP A 362 1.02 -3.65 10.28
CA ASP A 362 -0.21 -2.89 10.01
C ASP A 362 -1.33 -3.27 11.00
N VAL A 363 -1.97 -2.25 11.57
CA VAL A 363 -3.10 -2.41 12.51
C VAL A 363 -4.33 -2.95 11.78
N ASP A 364 -4.58 -2.49 10.55
CA ASP A 364 -5.73 -2.90 9.75
C ASP A 364 -5.62 -4.37 9.34
N ASP A 365 -4.47 -4.73 8.76
CA ASP A 365 -4.15 -6.13 8.45
C ASP A 365 -4.24 -7.03 9.67
N THR A 366 -3.63 -6.61 10.76
CA THR A 366 -3.66 -7.39 12.01
C THR A 366 -5.09 -7.60 12.50
N ALA A 367 -5.96 -6.59 12.40
CA ALA A 367 -7.35 -6.73 12.81
C ALA A 367 -8.11 -7.76 11.96
N ILE A 368 -7.95 -7.72 10.64
CA ILE A 368 -8.59 -8.67 9.71
C ILE A 368 -7.98 -10.07 9.82
N VAL A 369 -6.67 -10.18 9.99
CA VAL A 369 -6.01 -11.46 10.25
C VAL A 369 -6.52 -12.10 11.54
N VAL A 370 -6.68 -11.34 12.62
CA VAL A 370 -7.27 -11.85 13.87
C VAL A 370 -8.68 -12.38 13.62
N LEU A 371 -9.52 -11.67 12.85
CA LEU A 371 -10.86 -12.16 12.46
C LEU A 371 -10.76 -13.46 11.65
N ALA A 372 -9.85 -13.54 10.68
CA ALA A 372 -9.63 -14.76 9.88
C ALA A 372 -9.17 -15.94 10.76
N LEU A 373 -8.30 -15.71 11.73
CA LEU A 373 -7.87 -16.72 12.70
C LEU A 373 -9.01 -17.19 13.61
N LEU A 374 -9.91 -16.30 14.02
CA LEU A 374 -11.08 -16.65 14.83
C LEU A 374 -12.12 -17.45 14.04
N GLU A 375 -12.35 -17.11 12.78
CA GLU A 375 -13.32 -17.74 11.90
C GLU A 375 -12.82 -19.03 11.24
N GLY A 376 -11.57 -19.04 10.79
CA GLY A 376 -10.97 -20.15 10.03
C GLY A 376 -10.03 -21.03 10.85
N GLY A 377 -9.42 -20.51 11.91
CA GLY A 377 -8.42 -21.22 12.71
C GLY A 377 -9.00 -22.25 13.66
N GLU A 378 -8.23 -23.31 13.91
CA GLU A 378 -8.54 -24.36 14.87
C GLU A 378 -7.42 -24.51 15.92
N GLY A 379 -7.81 -24.86 17.14
CA GLY A 379 -6.87 -25.20 18.20
C GLY A 379 -6.19 -24.01 18.89
N ARG A 380 -5.22 -24.34 19.74
CA ARG A 380 -4.54 -23.34 20.61
C ARG A 380 -3.61 -22.41 19.87
N ARG A 381 -2.99 -22.88 18.76
CA ARG A 381 -1.99 -22.09 18.03
C ARG A 381 -2.61 -20.86 17.34
N ALA A 382 -3.70 -21.06 16.60
CA ALA A 382 -4.44 -19.96 15.96
C ALA A 382 -4.97 -18.96 17.00
N ARG A 383 -5.54 -19.47 18.11
CA ARG A 383 -6.04 -18.60 19.19
C ARG A 383 -4.92 -17.78 19.85
N ALA A 384 -3.76 -18.38 20.13
CA ALA A 384 -2.63 -17.68 20.72
C ALA A 384 -2.07 -16.60 19.78
N ALA A 385 -2.01 -16.87 18.47
CA ALA A 385 -1.61 -15.88 17.48
C ALA A 385 -2.60 -14.71 17.42
N ALA A 386 -3.90 -14.98 17.37
CA ALA A 386 -4.95 -13.97 17.41
C ALA A 386 -4.87 -13.09 18.68
N GLU A 387 -4.70 -13.70 19.86
CA GLU A 387 -4.57 -12.96 21.11
C GLU A 387 -3.29 -12.11 21.18
N LYS A 388 -2.19 -12.57 20.56
CA LYS A 388 -0.93 -11.80 20.49
C LYS A 388 -1.10 -10.59 19.56
N GLY A 389 -1.70 -10.76 18.38
CA GLY A 389 -2.01 -9.66 17.46
C GLY A 389 -2.93 -8.61 18.09
N ALA A 390 -4.01 -9.05 18.74
CA ALA A 390 -4.94 -8.15 19.40
C ALA A 390 -4.26 -7.30 20.49
N ARG A 391 -3.35 -7.88 21.31
CA ARG A 391 -2.60 -7.10 22.31
C ARG A 391 -1.75 -6.01 21.68
N TRP A 392 -1.13 -6.28 20.52
CA TRP A 392 -0.36 -5.28 19.81
C TRP A 392 -1.27 -4.16 19.28
N VAL A 393 -2.40 -4.49 18.62
CA VAL A 393 -3.39 -3.52 18.15
C VAL A 393 -3.92 -2.65 19.30
N GLU A 394 -4.22 -3.25 20.46
CA GLU A 394 -4.66 -2.50 21.64
C GLU A 394 -3.62 -1.45 22.09
N ALA A 395 -2.33 -1.79 22.03
CA ALA A 395 -1.25 -0.90 22.40
C ALA A 395 -1.04 0.24 21.38
N MET A 396 -1.40 0.03 20.12
CA MET A 396 -1.34 1.02 19.05
C MET A 396 -2.43 2.09 19.12
N ARG A 397 -3.44 1.93 20.00
CA ARG A 397 -4.53 2.90 20.15
C ARG A 397 -4.02 4.31 20.40
N SER A 398 -4.49 5.26 19.62
CA SER A 398 -4.25 6.70 19.76
C SER A 398 -5.05 7.32 20.90
N ARG A 399 -4.64 8.52 21.38
CA ARG A 399 -5.25 9.22 22.53
C ARG A 399 -6.71 9.60 22.32
N ASN A 400 -7.13 9.83 21.07
CA ASN A 400 -8.53 10.09 20.72
C ASN A 400 -9.42 8.85 20.81
N GLY A 401 -8.84 7.68 21.07
CA GLY A 401 -9.56 6.42 21.24
C GLY A 401 -9.71 5.57 19.97
N ALA A 402 -9.10 5.99 18.86
CA ALA A 402 -9.15 5.36 17.55
C ALA A 402 -7.75 4.88 17.10
N TRP A 403 -7.64 4.32 15.89
CA TRP A 403 -6.41 3.74 15.35
C TRP A 403 -6.11 4.27 13.95
N GLY A 404 -4.82 4.54 13.67
CA GLY A 404 -4.23 4.60 12.35
C GLY A 404 -3.65 3.25 11.96
N SER A 405 -3.16 3.11 10.74
CA SER A 405 -2.68 1.82 10.23
C SER A 405 -1.31 1.43 10.79
N PHE A 406 -0.35 2.36 10.86
CA PHE A 406 1.05 2.05 11.19
C PHE A 406 1.57 2.82 12.40
N ASP A 407 1.06 4.03 12.63
CA ASP A 407 1.65 4.97 13.57
C ASP A 407 0.66 5.42 14.67
N LYS A 408 1.06 5.27 15.93
CA LYS A 408 0.28 5.78 17.05
C LYS A 408 0.43 7.30 17.19
N ASP A 409 -0.70 8.01 17.41
CA ASP A 409 -0.71 9.46 17.64
C ASP A 409 0.01 10.26 16.52
N ASN A 410 -0.05 9.82 15.28
CA ASN A 410 0.57 10.48 14.15
C ASN A 410 -0.36 11.56 13.56
N THR A 411 -0.54 12.65 14.32
CA THR A 411 -1.55 13.68 14.04
C THR A 411 -0.99 15.11 14.03
N ARG A 412 0.34 15.26 14.04
CA ARG A 412 0.98 16.58 14.12
C ARG A 412 0.97 17.31 12.78
N ARG A 413 -0.09 18.06 12.48
CA ARG A 413 -0.30 18.77 11.20
C ARG A 413 0.80 19.76 10.82
N LEU A 414 1.77 20.05 11.70
CA LEU A 414 2.92 20.90 11.39
C LEU A 414 3.73 20.38 10.18
N VAL A 415 3.77 19.07 9.96
CA VAL A 415 4.47 18.45 8.83
C VAL A 415 3.91 18.90 7.47
N TYR A 416 2.62 19.22 7.37
CA TYR A 416 2.02 19.74 6.13
C TYR A 416 2.43 21.18 5.78
N ARG A 417 3.22 21.85 6.63
CA ARG A 417 3.74 23.19 6.33
C ARG A 417 5.13 23.17 5.69
N ILE A 418 5.75 22.00 5.59
CA ILE A 418 7.05 21.88 4.91
C ILE A 418 6.84 21.92 3.38
N PRO A 419 7.77 22.51 2.60
CA PRO A 419 7.62 22.63 1.16
C PRO A 419 7.57 21.30 0.36
N PHE A 420 7.90 20.19 0.99
CA PHE A 420 7.77 18.83 0.42
C PHE A 420 6.36 18.24 0.57
N ALA A 421 5.47 18.88 1.29
CA ALA A 421 4.13 18.39 1.59
C ALA A 421 3.09 18.79 0.52
N ASP A 422 3.45 18.74 -0.76
CA ASP A 422 2.51 18.90 -1.88
C ASP A 422 1.82 17.59 -2.26
N PHE A 423 2.10 16.56 -1.54
CA PHE A 423 1.56 15.23 -1.57
C PHE A 423 0.82 14.99 -0.24
N GLY A 424 -0.49 14.76 -0.32
CA GLY A 424 -1.42 14.93 0.81
C GLY A 424 -1.28 13.95 1.99
N ALA A 425 -0.36 12.98 1.96
CA ALA A 425 -0.35 11.87 2.91
C ALA A 425 0.95 11.78 3.73
N MET A 426 1.35 12.86 4.39
CA MET A 426 2.55 12.87 5.25
C MET A 426 2.32 12.29 6.65
N LEU A 427 1.06 12.05 7.01
CA LEU A 427 0.63 11.54 8.31
C LEU A 427 -0.21 10.28 8.16
N ASP A 428 -0.21 9.47 9.22
CA ASP A 428 -1.09 8.32 9.43
C ASP A 428 -2.02 8.60 10.63
N PRO A 429 -3.01 9.48 10.48
CA PRO A 429 -3.96 9.75 11.55
C PRO A 429 -4.93 8.58 11.72
N PRO A 430 -5.55 8.41 12.90
CA PRO A 430 -6.68 7.51 13.05
C PRO A 430 -7.75 7.74 12.00
N SER A 431 -8.29 6.66 11.44
CA SER A 431 -9.33 6.68 10.42
C SER A 431 -10.54 5.82 10.78
N GLU A 432 -11.65 6.06 10.09
CA GLU A 432 -12.93 5.44 10.39
C GLU A 432 -12.92 3.94 10.04
N ASP A 433 -12.34 3.58 8.88
CA ASP A 433 -12.23 2.20 8.39
C ASP A 433 -11.33 1.34 9.29
N VAL A 434 -10.09 1.78 9.57
CA VAL A 434 -9.16 1.06 10.47
C VAL A 434 -9.76 0.91 11.87
N THR A 435 -10.34 2.00 12.42
CA THR A 435 -11.00 1.94 13.72
C THR A 435 -12.18 0.96 13.73
N ALA A 436 -12.94 0.88 12.63
CA ALA A 436 -14.06 -0.04 12.51
C ALA A 436 -13.58 -1.50 12.49
N HIS A 437 -12.56 -1.83 11.69
CA HIS A 437 -12.01 -3.19 11.66
C HIS A 437 -11.46 -3.62 13.03
N VAL A 438 -10.79 -2.72 13.75
CA VAL A 438 -10.36 -2.99 15.14
C VAL A 438 -11.56 -3.26 16.06
N LEU A 439 -12.65 -2.51 15.93
CA LEU A 439 -13.86 -2.75 16.72
C LEU A 439 -14.54 -4.09 16.37
N GLU A 440 -14.56 -4.48 15.09
CA GLU A 440 -15.05 -5.79 14.66
C GLU A 440 -14.18 -6.91 15.24
N MET A 441 -12.85 -6.77 15.20
CA MET A 441 -11.91 -7.68 15.84
C MET A 441 -12.16 -7.82 17.34
N LEU A 442 -12.30 -6.70 18.05
CA LEU A 442 -12.57 -6.72 19.50
C LEU A 442 -13.90 -7.41 19.83
N ALA A 443 -14.93 -7.19 19.01
CA ALA A 443 -16.21 -7.89 19.14
C ALA A 443 -16.06 -9.40 18.90
N GLY A 444 -15.29 -9.81 17.88
CA GLY A 444 -14.95 -11.21 17.61
C GLY A 444 -14.21 -11.90 18.78
N LEU A 445 -13.44 -11.13 19.56
CA LEU A 445 -12.81 -11.59 20.80
C LEU A 445 -13.75 -11.57 22.02
N GLY A 446 -15.03 -11.25 21.82
CA GLY A 446 -16.05 -11.24 22.88
C GLY A 446 -16.10 -9.94 23.70
N ARG A 447 -15.45 -8.87 23.24
CA ARG A 447 -15.53 -7.56 23.92
C ARG A 447 -16.77 -6.80 23.45
N GLY A 448 -17.55 -6.32 24.36
CA GLY A 448 -18.79 -5.57 24.10
C GLY A 448 -18.67 -4.08 24.37
N THR A 449 -19.78 -3.35 24.26
CA THR A 449 -19.87 -1.89 24.45
C THR A 449 -19.49 -1.42 25.87
N GLY A 450 -19.41 -2.32 26.87
CA GLY A 450 -18.88 -2.06 28.20
C GLY A 450 -17.36 -1.89 28.25
N ASP A 451 -16.62 -2.39 27.26
CA ASP A 451 -15.16 -2.31 27.20
C ASP A 451 -14.69 -0.87 26.92
N PRO A 452 -13.70 -0.33 27.64
CA PRO A 452 -13.18 1.01 27.43
C PRO A 452 -12.58 1.26 26.02
N LEU A 453 -11.99 0.24 25.41
CA LEU A 453 -11.45 0.33 24.04
C LEU A 453 -12.59 0.47 23.04
N VAL A 454 -13.57 -0.42 23.12
CA VAL A 454 -14.77 -0.38 22.26
C VAL A 454 -15.51 0.94 22.41
N ARG A 455 -15.71 1.43 23.63
CA ARG A 455 -16.34 2.74 23.85
C ARG A 455 -15.54 3.90 23.26
N GLY A 456 -14.21 3.82 23.29
CA GLY A 456 -13.34 4.83 22.69
C GLY A 456 -13.55 4.91 21.19
N GLY A 457 -13.44 3.79 20.48
CA GLY A 457 -13.64 3.70 19.05
C GLY A 457 -15.06 4.09 18.61
N LEU A 458 -16.09 3.60 19.32
CA LEU A 458 -17.48 3.99 19.04
C LEU A 458 -17.73 5.50 19.17
N ARG A 459 -17.08 6.18 20.14
CA ARG A 459 -17.18 7.65 20.26
C ARG A 459 -16.49 8.35 19.08
N TYR A 460 -15.33 7.86 18.67
CA TYR A 460 -14.64 8.38 17.50
C TYR A 460 -15.51 8.23 16.25
N LEU A 461 -15.99 7.03 15.93
CA LEU A 461 -16.87 6.80 14.78
C LEU A 461 -18.17 7.62 14.84
N ALA A 462 -18.69 7.84 16.06
CA ALA A 462 -19.85 8.70 16.26
C ALA A 462 -19.60 10.18 15.94
N HIS A 463 -18.38 10.65 16.15
CA HIS A 463 -17.94 12.02 15.84
C HIS A 463 -17.68 12.20 14.34
N GLU A 464 -17.09 11.20 13.70
CA GLU A 464 -16.66 11.28 12.30
C GLU A 464 -17.79 11.02 11.28
N GLN A 465 -18.99 10.58 11.72
CA GLN A 465 -20.10 10.34 10.78
C GLN A 465 -20.49 11.63 10.05
N ARG A 466 -20.45 11.59 8.73
CA ARG A 466 -20.83 12.72 7.87
C ARG A 466 -22.30 13.09 8.05
N ALA A 467 -22.64 14.34 7.76
CA ALA A 467 -24.02 14.83 7.86
C ALA A 467 -25.01 14.00 6.97
N ALA A 468 -24.53 13.54 5.82
CA ALA A 468 -25.29 12.68 4.91
C ALA A 468 -25.57 11.27 5.47
N GLY A 469 -24.82 10.83 6.48
CA GLY A 469 -24.94 9.53 7.13
C GLY A 469 -23.79 8.55 6.88
N SER A 470 -22.92 8.81 5.92
CA SER A 470 -21.78 7.97 5.55
C SER A 470 -20.56 8.17 6.48
N TRP A 471 -19.54 7.31 6.33
CA TRP A 471 -18.20 7.49 6.87
C TRP A 471 -17.16 7.46 5.76
N TYR A 472 -16.08 8.18 5.95
CA TYR A 472 -14.93 8.24 5.06
C TYR A 472 -14.15 6.94 5.09
N GLY A 473 -13.63 6.51 3.94
CA GLY A 473 -12.72 5.38 3.78
C GLY A 473 -11.31 5.86 3.42
N ARG A 474 -10.33 5.55 4.27
CA ARG A 474 -8.93 5.94 4.05
C ARG A 474 -8.26 5.03 3.03
N TRP A 475 -8.54 3.73 3.06
CA TRP A 475 -7.85 2.71 2.27
C TRP A 475 -8.68 2.13 1.11
N GLY A 476 -9.98 2.25 1.17
CA GLY A 476 -10.90 1.89 0.08
C GLY A 476 -11.73 3.08 -0.37
N VAL A 477 -12.09 3.14 -1.66
CA VAL A 477 -12.85 4.23 -2.29
C VAL A 477 -14.33 4.09 -1.97
N ASN A 478 -14.84 5.03 -1.37
CA ASN A 478 -14.48 6.00 -0.33
C ASN A 478 -15.55 5.90 0.76
N HIS A 479 -16.67 6.66 0.61
CA HIS A 479 -17.77 6.64 1.59
C HIS A 479 -18.56 5.32 1.60
N VAL A 480 -18.66 4.62 0.46
CA VAL A 480 -19.28 3.28 0.41
C VAL A 480 -18.45 2.29 1.21
N TYR A 481 -17.13 2.31 1.07
CA TYR A 481 -16.19 1.46 1.81
C TYR A 481 -16.21 1.77 3.31
N GLY A 482 -15.94 3.02 3.70
CA GLY A 482 -15.90 3.41 5.12
C GLY A 482 -17.23 3.15 5.83
N THR A 483 -18.36 3.36 5.13
CA THR A 483 -19.69 3.03 5.67
C THR A 483 -19.86 1.53 5.88
N TRP A 484 -19.39 0.70 4.94
CA TRP A 484 -19.40 -0.75 5.11
C TRP A 484 -18.54 -1.20 6.30
N CYS A 485 -17.32 -0.71 6.45
CA CYS A 485 -16.47 -1.05 7.58
C CYS A 485 -17.17 -0.75 8.92
N VAL A 486 -17.75 0.45 9.05
CA VAL A 486 -18.41 0.85 10.30
C VAL A 486 -19.68 0.02 10.56
N LEU A 487 -20.53 -0.22 9.57
CA LEU A 487 -21.73 -1.04 9.76
C LEU A 487 -21.39 -2.50 10.08
N SER A 488 -20.28 -3.03 9.52
CA SER A 488 -19.76 -4.35 9.85
C SER A 488 -19.32 -4.45 11.31
N ALA A 489 -18.69 -3.41 11.85
CA ALA A 489 -18.29 -3.35 13.26
C ALA A 489 -19.48 -3.16 14.21
N LEU A 490 -20.47 -2.36 13.84
CA LEU A 490 -21.65 -2.10 14.68
C LEU A 490 -22.52 -3.34 14.90
N SER A 491 -22.60 -4.24 13.92
CA SER A 491 -23.44 -5.43 13.96
C SER A 491 -23.07 -6.39 15.12
N PRO A 492 -21.83 -6.91 15.23
CA PRO A 492 -21.46 -7.82 16.32
C PRO A 492 -21.43 -7.14 17.70
N LEU A 493 -21.43 -5.80 17.75
CA LEU A 493 -21.54 -5.02 18.98
C LEU A 493 -22.99 -4.77 19.42
N GLY A 494 -24.00 -5.24 18.65
CA GLY A 494 -25.42 -5.01 18.92
C GLY A 494 -25.85 -3.55 18.72
N CYS A 495 -25.12 -2.79 17.90
CA CYS A 495 -25.35 -1.38 17.61
C CYS A 495 -25.94 -1.12 16.22
N GLU A 496 -26.29 -2.17 15.48
CA GLU A 496 -26.82 -2.13 14.10
C GLU A 496 -28.19 -1.42 13.98
N ARG A 497 -28.89 -1.24 15.11
CA ARG A 497 -30.18 -0.51 15.19
C ARG A 497 -30.03 0.89 15.77
N SER A 498 -28.82 1.37 15.94
CA SER A 498 -28.61 2.74 16.42
C SER A 498 -29.09 3.78 15.39
N ALA A 499 -29.42 4.99 15.84
CA ALA A 499 -29.79 6.08 14.94
C ALA A 499 -28.70 6.40 13.89
N ARG A 500 -27.42 6.12 14.22
CA ARG A 500 -26.30 6.27 13.30
C ARG A 500 -26.31 5.21 12.20
N ALA A 501 -26.53 3.94 12.58
CA ALA A 501 -26.65 2.86 11.61
C ALA A 501 -27.84 3.09 10.66
N HIS A 502 -29.00 3.53 11.18
CA HIS A 502 -30.14 3.88 10.32
C HIS A 502 -29.81 4.97 9.31
N ARG A 503 -29.18 6.09 9.73
CA ARG A 503 -28.78 7.15 8.79
C ARG A 503 -27.83 6.63 7.70
N ALA A 504 -26.92 5.72 8.04
CA ALA A 504 -26.01 5.13 7.07
C ALA A 504 -26.71 4.20 6.09
N VAL A 505 -27.65 3.39 6.57
CA VAL A 505 -28.50 2.56 5.71
C VAL A 505 -29.34 3.44 4.78
N ASP A 506 -29.97 4.50 5.31
CA ASP A 506 -30.73 5.45 4.49
C ASP A 506 -29.87 6.12 3.42
N TRP A 507 -28.59 6.42 3.75
CA TRP A 507 -27.64 6.96 2.78
C TRP A 507 -27.33 5.93 1.68
N LEU A 508 -26.99 4.69 2.03
CA LEU A 508 -26.74 3.62 1.06
C LEU A 508 -27.94 3.39 0.13
N LEU A 509 -29.17 3.42 0.66
CA LEU A 509 -30.38 3.27 -0.14
C LEU A 509 -30.58 4.41 -1.15
N ARG A 510 -30.19 5.64 -0.78
CA ARG A 510 -30.29 6.81 -1.67
C ARG A 510 -29.26 6.81 -2.80
N VAL A 511 -28.05 6.27 -2.57
CA VAL A 511 -26.95 6.29 -3.56
C VAL A 511 -26.88 5.03 -4.43
N GLN A 512 -27.86 4.12 -4.31
CA GLN A 512 -27.95 2.97 -5.20
C GLN A 512 -28.21 3.41 -6.63
N ASN A 513 -27.41 2.92 -7.57
CA ASN A 513 -27.57 3.17 -9.00
C ASN A 513 -28.81 2.48 -9.58
N ARG A 514 -29.26 2.95 -10.76
CA ARG A 514 -30.44 2.41 -11.44
C ARG A 514 -30.31 0.95 -11.86
N ASP A 515 -29.07 0.50 -12.14
CA ASP A 515 -28.74 -0.88 -12.49
C ASP A 515 -28.74 -1.84 -11.29
N GLY A 516 -29.01 -1.32 -10.10
CA GLY A 516 -29.04 -2.08 -8.85
C GLY A 516 -27.72 -2.18 -8.11
N GLY A 517 -26.61 -1.77 -8.70
CA GLY A 517 -25.28 -1.72 -8.08
C GLY A 517 -25.02 -0.45 -7.29
N TRP A 518 -23.83 -0.36 -6.74
CA TRP A 518 -23.25 0.84 -6.13
C TRP A 518 -21.88 1.13 -6.75
N GLY A 519 -21.57 2.41 -6.85
CA GLY A 519 -20.29 2.87 -7.34
C GLY A 519 -19.95 4.24 -6.81
N GLU A 520 -18.66 4.48 -6.61
CA GLU A 520 -18.11 5.74 -6.15
C GLU A 520 -16.78 5.99 -6.84
N SER A 521 -16.64 7.17 -7.44
CA SER A 521 -15.41 7.58 -8.11
C SER A 521 -14.36 8.01 -7.11
N CYS A 522 -13.07 7.83 -7.45
CA CYS A 522 -11.94 8.41 -6.72
C CYS A 522 -12.05 9.94 -6.57
N HIS A 523 -12.80 10.62 -7.44
CA HIS A 523 -13.04 12.05 -7.35
C HIS A 523 -13.73 12.47 -6.04
N SER A 524 -14.43 11.56 -5.36
CA SER A 524 -15.03 11.80 -4.04
C SER A 524 -14.02 12.15 -2.93
N TYR A 525 -12.72 11.91 -3.14
CA TYR A 525 -11.65 12.36 -2.24
C TYR A 525 -11.32 13.86 -2.40
N GLU A 526 -11.60 14.42 -3.56
CA GLU A 526 -11.38 15.84 -3.88
C GLU A 526 -12.64 16.67 -3.62
N ASP A 527 -13.81 16.10 -3.93
CA ASP A 527 -15.11 16.75 -3.77
C ASP A 527 -16.12 15.78 -3.13
N GLU A 528 -16.47 16.03 -1.86
CA GLU A 528 -17.40 15.20 -1.09
C GLU A 528 -18.82 15.15 -1.70
N SER A 529 -19.17 16.07 -2.60
CA SER A 529 -20.46 16.00 -3.33
C SER A 529 -20.56 14.76 -4.24
N PHE A 530 -19.44 14.12 -4.56
CA PHE A 530 -19.36 12.85 -5.29
C PHE A 530 -19.42 11.62 -4.38
N ALA A 531 -19.68 11.77 -3.08
CA ALA A 531 -19.83 10.64 -2.17
C ALA A 531 -20.97 9.70 -2.62
N GLY A 532 -20.62 8.45 -2.94
CA GLY A 532 -21.55 7.45 -3.47
C GLY A 532 -21.94 7.68 -4.94
N VAL A 533 -21.20 8.51 -5.69
CA VAL A 533 -21.46 8.80 -7.11
C VAL A 533 -20.36 8.18 -7.97
N GLY A 534 -20.73 7.27 -8.84
CA GLY A 534 -19.80 6.60 -9.77
C GLY A 534 -20.49 5.44 -10.51
N VAL A 535 -19.75 4.85 -11.44
CA VAL A 535 -20.17 3.63 -12.14
C VAL A 535 -20.25 2.47 -11.14
N SER A 536 -21.27 1.62 -11.24
CA SER A 536 -21.42 0.46 -10.36
C SER A 536 -20.28 -0.52 -10.55
N THR A 537 -19.58 -0.83 -9.44
CA THR A 537 -18.51 -1.82 -9.38
C THR A 537 -18.94 -3.05 -8.59
N ALA A 538 -18.28 -4.16 -8.79
CA ALA A 538 -18.58 -5.39 -8.07
C ALA A 538 -18.21 -5.30 -6.59
N SER A 539 -17.00 -4.75 -6.29
CA SER A 539 -16.53 -4.60 -4.91
C SER A 539 -17.38 -3.61 -4.10
N GLN A 540 -17.68 -2.41 -4.64
CA GLN A 540 -18.49 -1.41 -3.94
C GLN A 540 -19.95 -1.86 -3.79
N THR A 541 -20.50 -2.55 -4.80
CA THR A 541 -21.81 -3.19 -4.69
C THR A 541 -21.82 -4.24 -3.58
N ALA A 542 -20.78 -5.06 -3.48
CA ALA A 542 -20.67 -6.06 -2.43
C ALA A 542 -20.59 -5.43 -1.03
N TRP A 543 -19.82 -4.35 -0.85
CA TRP A 543 -19.75 -3.62 0.42
C TRP A 543 -21.10 -3.07 0.85
N ALA A 544 -21.85 -2.46 -0.08
CA ALA A 544 -23.21 -1.98 0.21
C ALA A 544 -24.18 -3.11 0.55
N VAL A 545 -24.16 -4.22 -0.21
CA VAL A 545 -24.98 -5.42 0.05
C VAL A 545 -24.68 -6.01 1.42
N MET A 546 -23.42 -6.21 1.76
CA MET A 546 -23.00 -6.73 3.07
C MET A 546 -23.42 -5.79 4.22
N SER A 547 -23.36 -4.48 4.01
CA SER A 547 -23.86 -3.48 4.97
C SER A 547 -25.35 -3.67 5.25
N LEU A 548 -26.14 -3.85 4.20
CA LEU A 548 -27.60 -4.09 4.32
C LEU A 548 -27.89 -5.44 4.99
N GLN A 549 -27.15 -6.48 4.67
CA GLN A 549 -27.29 -7.80 5.30
C GLN A 549 -26.98 -7.74 6.81
N ARG A 550 -25.86 -7.12 7.19
CA ARG A 550 -25.42 -6.99 8.58
C ARG A 550 -26.32 -6.12 9.46
N THR A 551 -27.07 -5.22 8.86
CA THR A 551 -28.02 -4.34 9.56
C THR A 551 -29.46 -4.84 9.54
N GLY A 552 -29.70 -6.09 9.12
CA GLY A 552 -31.02 -6.71 9.08
C GLY A 552 -31.87 -6.31 7.87
N HIS A 553 -31.30 -5.66 6.85
CA HIS A 553 -31.97 -5.24 5.62
C HIS A 553 -31.76 -6.21 4.45
N GLY A 554 -31.31 -7.44 4.70
CA GLY A 554 -31.06 -8.45 3.64
C GLY A 554 -32.27 -8.76 2.77
N ALA A 555 -33.49 -8.64 3.31
CA ALA A 555 -34.75 -8.80 2.55
C ALA A 555 -35.20 -7.53 1.80
N HIS A 556 -34.51 -6.39 2.00
CA HIS A 556 -34.87 -5.13 1.34
C HIS A 556 -34.71 -5.22 -0.19
N PRO A 557 -35.61 -4.61 -1.00
CA PRO A 557 -35.49 -4.66 -2.47
C PRO A 557 -34.17 -4.16 -3.01
N ALA A 558 -33.55 -3.16 -2.40
CA ALA A 558 -32.23 -2.66 -2.79
C ALA A 558 -31.13 -3.73 -2.62
N CYS A 559 -31.14 -4.47 -1.49
CA CYS A 559 -30.18 -5.56 -1.28
C CYS A 559 -30.33 -6.66 -2.34
N ARG A 560 -31.59 -7.01 -2.68
CA ARG A 560 -31.86 -7.99 -3.75
C ARG A 560 -31.34 -7.53 -5.10
N ARG A 561 -31.60 -6.27 -5.50
CA ARG A 561 -31.10 -5.73 -6.77
C ARG A 561 -29.55 -5.76 -6.81
N GLY A 562 -28.88 -5.45 -5.69
CA GLY A 562 -27.41 -5.55 -5.61
C GLY A 562 -26.90 -6.97 -5.77
N LEU A 563 -27.56 -7.94 -5.15
CA LEU A 563 -27.22 -9.36 -5.34
C LEU A 563 -27.47 -9.82 -6.79
N ASP A 564 -28.52 -9.34 -7.44
CA ASP A 564 -28.81 -9.65 -8.84
C ASP A 564 -27.77 -9.00 -9.76
N PHE A 565 -27.38 -7.75 -9.51
CA PHE A 565 -26.26 -7.10 -10.20
C PHE A 565 -24.98 -7.96 -10.15
N LEU A 566 -24.61 -8.44 -8.95
CA LEU A 566 -23.42 -9.29 -8.80
C LEU A 566 -23.54 -10.61 -9.56
N ARG A 567 -24.72 -11.24 -9.59
CA ARG A 567 -24.96 -12.50 -10.31
C ARG A 567 -24.90 -12.33 -11.82
N GLU A 568 -25.48 -11.23 -12.33
CA GLU A 568 -25.57 -10.96 -13.76
C GLU A 568 -24.26 -10.51 -14.37
N ARG A 569 -23.40 -9.83 -13.59
CA ARG A 569 -22.11 -9.32 -14.05
C ARG A 569 -20.94 -10.31 -13.89
N GLN A 570 -21.18 -11.44 -13.23
CA GLN A 570 -20.14 -12.46 -13.08
C GLN A 570 -19.75 -13.11 -14.41
N GLN A 571 -18.47 -13.26 -14.66
CA GLN A 571 -17.89 -13.90 -15.84
C GLN A 571 -16.84 -14.90 -15.41
N GLY A 572 -17.05 -16.20 -15.66
CA GLY A 572 -16.07 -17.25 -15.31
C GLY A 572 -15.71 -17.32 -13.83
N GLY A 573 -16.63 -17.01 -12.93
CA GLY A 573 -16.40 -17.00 -11.48
C GLY A 573 -15.82 -15.71 -10.91
N THR A 574 -15.59 -14.70 -11.75
CA THR A 574 -14.99 -13.41 -11.37
C THR A 574 -15.82 -12.23 -11.93
N TRP A 575 -15.40 -11.01 -11.63
CA TRP A 575 -16.04 -9.78 -12.10
C TRP A 575 -15.04 -8.87 -12.80
N PRO A 576 -15.31 -8.40 -14.02
CA PRO A 576 -14.56 -7.32 -14.61
C PRO A 576 -14.75 -6.03 -13.80
N GLU A 577 -13.67 -5.39 -13.40
CA GLU A 577 -13.68 -4.13 -12.65
C GLU A 577 -12.40 -3.36 -12.97
N PRO A 578 -12.42 -2.51 -14.02
CA PRO A 578 -11.28 -1.66 -14.36
C PRO A 578 -11.18 -0.43 -13.43
N GLU A 579 -12.24 -0.10 -12.70
CA GLU A 579 -12.30 1.02 -11.77
C GLU A 579 -11.34 0.79 -10.60
N TYR A 580 -10.73 1.89 -10.12
CA TYR A 580 -9.87 1.86 -8.96
C TYR A 580 -10.72 2.03 -7.70
N THR A 581 -10.72 1.02 -6.86
CA THR A 581 -11.53 0.95 -5.64
C THR A 581 -10.70 0.94 -4.37
N GLY A 582 -9.37 1.10 -4.50
CA GLY A 582 -8.43 1.29 -3.40
C GLY A 582 -7.63 2.57 -3.53
N THR A 583 -6.99 2.96 -2.45
CA THR A 583 -6.09 4.11 -2.42
C THR A 583 -4.89 3.88 -1.52
N GLY A 584 -3.71 4.26 -1.99
CA GLY A 584 -2.53 4.42 -1.16
C GLY A 584 -2.53 5.80 -0.50
N PHE A 585 -2.81 6.85 -1.29
CA PHE A 585 -2.82 8.25 -0.83
C PHE A 585 -4.03 8.97 -1.43
N PRO A 586 -5.07 9.24 -0.62
CA PRO A 586 -6.27 9.93 -1.08
C PRO A 586 -5.95 11.28 -1.72
N GLY A 587 -6.46 11.50 -2.93
CA GLY A 587 -6.17 12.69 -3.75
C GLY A 587 -4.96 12.56 -4.68
N ASP A 588 -4.01 11.64 -4.39
CA ASP A 588 -2.72 11.57 -5.09
C ASP A 588 -2.39 10.22 -5.73
N PHE A 589 -2.82 9.11 -5.11
CA PHE A 589 -2.40 7.78 -5.54
C PHE A 589 -3.48 6.73 -5.27
N TYR A 590 -3.97 6.11 -6.32
CA TYR A 590 -5.08 5.16 -6.31
C TYR A 590 -4.65 3.79 -6.83
N LEU A 591 -5.41 2.76 -6.41
CA LEU A 591 -5.11 1.37 -6.66
C LEU A 591 -6.33 0.62 -7.19
N ASN A 592 -6.14 -0.18 -8.23
CA ASN A 592 -7.03 -1.27 -8.57
C ASN A 592 -6.58 -2.51 -7.82
N TYR A 593 -7.30 -2.85 -6.76
CA TYR A 593 -7.05 -4.08 -6.01
C TYR A 593 -7.59 -5.29 -6.77
N GLY A 594 -6.72 -6.04 -7.41
CA GLY A 594 -7.11 -7.20 -8.22
C GLY A 594 -7.96 -8.22 -7.47
N MET A 595 -7.78 -8.41 -6.16
CA MET A 595 -8.58 -9.35 -5.37
C MET A 595 -9.92 -8.79 -4.88
N TYR A 596 -10.12 -7.47 -4.77
CA TYR A 596 -11.36 -6.90 -4.22
C TYR A 596 -12.60 -7.32 -5.02
N ARG A 597 -12.51 -7.28 -6.35
CA ARG A 597 -13.57 -7.72 -7.27
C ARG A 597 -13.91 -9.21 -7.18
N HIS A 598 -13.13 -10.01 -6.47
CA HIS A 598 -13.39 -11.44 -6.24
C HIS A 598 -13.84 -11.72 -4.82
N LEU A 599 -13.12 -11.18 -3.83
CA LEU A 599 -13.31 -11.48 -2.42
C LEU A 599 -14.65 -10.98 -1.91
N PHE A 600 -14.96 -9.70 -2.12
CA PHE A 600 -16.15 -9.08 -1.55
C PHE A 600 -17.45 -9.53 -2.23
N PRO A 601 -17.54 -9.65 -3.58
CA PRO A 601 -18.71 -10.24 -4.20
C PRO A 601 -18.96 -11.68 -3.78
N THR A 602 -17.90 -12.50 -3.65
CA THR A 602 -18.01 -13.88 -3.15
C THR A 602 -18.56 -13.90 -1.73
N MET A 603 -18.05 -13.03 -0.85
CA MET A 603 -18.51 -12.91 0.53
C MET A 603 -19.97 -12.44 0.61
N ALA A 604 -20.38 -11.43 -0.17
CA ALA A 604 -21.76 -10.93 -0.22
C ALA A 604 -22.76 -12.01 -0.70
N LEU A 605 -22.39 -12.77 -1.72
CA LEU A 605 -23.19 -13.91 -2.21
C LEU A 605 -23.24 -15.04 -1.17
N GLY A 606 -22.14 -15.35 -0.49
CA GLY A 606 -22.06 -16.34 0.58
C GLY A 606 -22.96 -16.00 1.76
N MET A 607 -22.98 -14.74 2.20
CA MET A 607 -23.85 -14.26 3.27
C MET A 607 -25.35 -14.31 2.90
N ALA A 608 -25.69 -14.23 1.62
CA ALA A 608 -27.09 -14.29 1.13
C ALA A 608 -27.66 -15.70 1.09
N GLY A 609 -26.82 -16.73 1.00
CA GLY A 609 -27.26 -18.12 0.92
C GLY A 609 -26.07 -19.06 0.96
N GLY A 610 -25.50 -19.29 2.16
CA GLY A 610 -24.36 -20.17 2.33
C GLY A 610 -24.59 -21.57 1.77
N LEU A 611 -23.50 -22.28 1.49
CA LEU A 611 -23.45 -23.66 0.94
C LEU A 611 -24.21 -24.70 1.79
N GLU A 612 -24.71 -24.34 2.98
CA GLU A 612 -25.61 -25.23 3.77
C GLU A 612 -26.95 -25.47 3.08
N GLN A 613 -27.43 -24.53 2.27
CA GLN A 613 -28.56 -24.79 1.34
C GLN A 613 -28.10 -25.64 0.15
N LEU A 614 -26.81 -25.76 -0.12
CA LEU A 614 -26.19 -26.60 -1.15
C LEU A 614 -25.93 -28.04 -0.67
N ALA A 615 -25.89 -28.27 0.64
CA ALA A 615 -25.62 -29.59 1.25
C ALA A 615 -26.78 -30.59 1.12
N GLY A 616 -27.92 -30.19 0.52
CA GLY A 616 -28.96 -31.11 0.09
C GLY A 616 -28.53 -32.12 -0.98
N THR A 617 -27.35 -31.91 -1.59
CA THR A 617 -26.71 -32.83 -2.54
C THR A 617 -25.30 -33.23 -2.05
N ARG A 618 -25.25 -33.94 -0.91
CA ARG A 618 -24.04 -34.63 -0.44
C ARG A 618 -23.69 -35.78 -1.39
N GLY A 619 -22.92 -35.53 -2.44
CA GLY A 619 -22.48 -36.62 -3.30
C GLY A 619 -21.25 -36.30 -4.16
N ASP A 620 -21.13 -35.07 -4.64
CA ASP A 620 -20.23 -34.79 -5.77
C ASP A 620 -18.94 -33.99 -5.48
N LEU A 621 -18.76 -33.43 -4.28
CA LEU A 621 -17.58 -32.60 -3.98
C LEU A 621 -16.31 -33.41 -3.64
N VAL A 622 -16.45 -34.71 -3.30
CA VAL A 622 -15.31 -35.58 -2.98
C VAL A 622 -14.84 -36.37 -4.22
N GLY A 623 -15.68 -36.55 -5.24
CA GLY A 623 -15.41 -37.39 -6.41
C GLY A 623 -14.58 -36.77 -7.53
N ARG A 624 -14.51 -35.44 -7.63
CA ARG A 624 -13.84 -34.76 -8.75
C ARG A 624 -12.35 -34.49 -8.57
N ARG A 625 -11.79 -34.64 -7.37
CA ARG A 625 -10.33 -34.51 -7.16
C ARG A 625 -9.49 -35.62 -7.83
N SER A 626 -10.08 -36.77 -8.15
CA SER A 626 -9.34 -37.86 -8.83
C SER A 626 -9.31 -37.76 -10.36
N ALA A 627 -10.13 -36.88 -10.97
CA ALA A 627 -10.18 -36.76 -12.44
C ALA A 627 -9.41 -35.56 -13.00
N LEU A 628 -9.05 -34.58 -12.18
CA LEU A 628 -8.35 -33.34 -12.61
C LEU A 628 -6.82 -33.35 -12.38
N VAL A 629 -6.27 -34.42 -11.80
CA VAL A 629 -4.82 -34.57 -11.64
C VAL A 629 -4.10 -34.96 -12.97
N GLY A 630 -4.85 -35.09 -14.09
CA GLY A 630 -4.35 -35.55 -15.38
C GLY A 630 -3.98 -34.48 -16.42
N THR A 631 -4.22 -33.22 -16.20
CA THR A 631 -3.85 -32.16 -17.19
C THR A 631 -3.08 -31.05 -16.54
N ARG A 632 -1.77 -31.26 -16.45
CA ARG A 632 -0.80 -30.18 -16.20
C ARG A 632 -0.81 -29.21 -17.38
N VAL A 633 -1.37 -28.04 -17.21
CA VAL A 633 -0.98 -26.88 -18.01
C VAL A 633 0.18 -26.22 -17.28
N SER A 634 1.37 -26.47 -17.82
CA SER A 634 2.64 -25.91 -17.38
C SER A 634 2.70 -24.44 -17.77
N ALA A 635 2.45 -23.54 -16.83
CA ALA A 635 2.85 -22.16 -16.93
C ALA A 635 4.20 -21.99 -16.22
N LYS A 636 5.25 -22.51 -16.82
CA LYS A 636 6.64 -22.16 -16.50
C LYS A 636 7.28 -21.65 -17.78
N ALA A 637 7.25 -20.34 -17.98
CA ALA A 637 8.28 -19.69 -18.77
C ALA A 637 9.58 -19.72 -17.95
N ARG A 638 10.38 -20.74 -18.13
CA ARG A 638 11.78 -20.76 -17.70
C ARG A 638 12.59 -20.05 -18.76
N VAL A 639 13.22 -18.96 -18.37
CA VAL A 639 14.39 -18.42 -19.08
C VAL A 639 15.50 -19.47 -18.98
N PRO A 640 16.18 -19.86 -20.08
CA PRO A 640 17.22 -20.86 -20.04
C PRO A 640 18.47 -20.33 -19.34
N ALA A 641 18.93 -21.06 -18.32
CA ALA A 641 20.22 -20.84 -17.71
C ALA A 641 21.32 -21.26 -18.70
N ALA A 642 22.26 -20.35 -18.98
CA ALA A 642 23.47 -20.63 -19.71
C ALA A 642 24.34 -21.65 -18.94
N SER A 643 24.72 -22.71 -19.62
CA SER A 643 25.66 -23.73 -19.19
C SER A 643 27.08 -23.17 -19.08
N GLY A 644 27.75 -23.46 -17.96
CA GLY A 644 29.17 -23.16 -17.83
C GLY A 644 29.84 -23.83 -16.64
N ALA A 645 30.47 -24.96 -16.90
CA ALA A 645 31.67 -25.52 -16.28
C ALA A 645 31.71 -25.88 -14.77
N SER A 646 31.71 -27.16 -14.56
CA SER A 646 32.26 -27.93 -13.43
C SER A 646 33.64 -27.44 -12.96
N MET A 647 33.81 -27.26 -11.65
CA MET A 647 35.06 -27.55 -10.99
C MET A 647 34.82 -28.20 -9.60
N THR A 648 35.57 -29.21 -9.39
CA THR A 648 35.60 -30.29 -8.43
C THR A 648 35.71 -29.91 -6.97
N ASP A 649 35.02 -30.74 -6.17
CA ASP A 649 35.16 -30.91 -4.71
C ASP A 649 36.58 -31.22 -4.25
N THR A 650 36.98 -30.63 -3.14
CA THR A 650 37.78 -31.33 -2.11
C THR A 650 37.46 -30.78 -0.72
N PRO A 651 37.31 -31.61 0.32
CA PRO A 651 36.84 -31.19 1.63
C PRO A 651 38.02 -30.82 2.55
N VAL A 652 37.81 -29.80 3.42
CA VAL A 652 38.72 -29.53 4.54
C VAL A 652 37.93 -29.64 5.86
N THR A 653 38.51 -30.46 6.68
CA THR A 653 38.15 -31.02 7.95
C THR A 653 38.00 -30.01 9.09
N ALA A 654 37.17 -30.43 10.03
CA ALA A 654 36.89 -29.83 11.34
C ALA A 654 38.14 -29.64 12.21
N GLY A 655 38.15 -28.55 13.00
CA GLY A 655 39.14 -28.29 14.06
C GLY A 655 38.52 -27.54 15.25
N ARG A 656 38.21 -28.34 16.25
CA ARG A 656 38.10 -28.19 17.70
C ARG A 656 38.06 -26.79 18.34
N ALA A 657 37.09 -26.67 19.24
CA ALA A 657 36.92 -25.77 20.38
C ALA A 657 38.13 -25.72 21.33
N VAL A 658 38.41 -24.53 21.86
CA VAL A 658 39.13 -24.36 23.12
C VAL A 658 38.35 -23.40 24.02
N THR A 659 37.97 -23.94 25.17
CA THR A 659 37.37 -23.29 26.35
C THR A 659 38.47 -22.72 27.21
N GLY A 660 38.21 -21.59 27.90
CA GLY A 660 38.99 -21.15 29.06
C GLY A 660 38.37 -19.90 29.70
N PRO A 661 38.28 -19.86 31.04
CA PRO A 661 37.31 -19.05 31.78
C PRO A 661 37.88 -17.70 32.31
N PRO A 662 37.07 -16.96 33.07
CA PRO A 662 37.18 -15.52 33.29
C PRO A 662 38.07 -15.15 34.48
N SER A 663 38.56 -13.94 34.53
CA SER A 663 39.16 -13.35 35.72
C SER A 663 38.56 -12.01 36.10
N GLU A 664 38.10 -12.01 37.28
CA GLU A 664 37.65 -11.08 38.30
C GLU A 664 38.18 -9.62 38.23
N SER A 665 37.30 -8.80 38.80
CA SER A 665 37.42 -7.40 39.20
C SER A 665 38.65 -7.08 40.07
N PRO A 666 38.91 -5.76 40.33
CA PRO A 666 38.21 -5.11 41.42
C PRO A 666 37.85 -3.63 41.22
N ALA A 667 36.83 -3.20 41.94
CA ALA A 667 36.58 -1.80 42.25
C ALA A 667 37.53 -1.28 43.30
N PRO A 668 37.69 0.06 43.45
CA PRO A 668 37.38 0.63 44.76
C PRO A 668 36.56 1.95 44.74
N ASP A 669 35.73 1.99 45.75
CA ASP A 669 35.45 2.99 46.79
C ASP A 669 35.40 4.51 46.44
N ARG A 670 34.23 4.99 46.76
CA ARG A 670 33.80 6.16 47.57
C ARG A 670 34.74 7.36 47.65
N GLU A 671 34.20 8.53 47.41
CA GLU A 671 33.99 9.54 48.44
C GLU A 671 33.02 10.64 47.98
N ARG A 672 32.37 11.19 48.97
CA ARG A 672 31.26 12.15 49.02
C ARG A 672 31.75 13.59 48.89
N GLU A 673 30.72 14.46 48.81
CA GLU A 673 30.68 15.90 49.17
C GLU A 673 31.00 16.82 47.99
N ASP A 674 30.22 17.77 47.57
CA ASP A 674 29.12 18.62 48.12
C ASP A 674 28.01 18.88 47.13
#